data_9e6a5d26352db9a88744bac5f85298c9
#
_entry.id   9e6a5d26352db9a88744bac5f85298c9
#
_cell.length_a   1.000
_cell.length_b   1.000
_cell.length_c   1.000
_cell.angle_alpha   90.00
_cell.angle_beta   90.00
_cell.angle_gamma   90.00
#
_symmetry.space_group_name_H-M   'P 1'
#
loop_
_entity.id
_entity.type
_entity.pdbx_description
1 polymer ?
#
loop_
_entity_poly.entity_id
_entity_poly.type
_entity_poly.pdbx_seq_one_letter_code
_entity_poly.pdbx_strand_id
1 'polypeptide(L)'
;MKIKSTLKKIPVYILCFLIHQNFYCQNIDDIILNFHITKFDIQKNKTETVFEIINNSEENLEANNWELHWNQMKGFITKNTLPRNIDFKYVNGQHYFKLFFGEGWDLNAGERLNFKIKFEGIIDRKIMGPVGVFIVNKKNAFDIKLNTIWREAEGISQLKIPTSIELYETYPNDNFKKSDQIKIIPTPKLLNINNSNQIIIENWNVKIDEAFEKNSTLIINFFAKFFNEKITMDNKRAHTILIRSNNYLDDENYLLEIKSNLIIIESKDIFGIRHAIQSLRQINSIYKNENSGLPIIKINDGPRFSYRGFMLDISRNFFPKKKIMDVLDVLSLLKLNYLELRLTDDEGWRIEIPGLPELTEVGAQRGYTEDELDKLIPAYGSGAVGLKNGNGYLSKKDFKEILVYADKLGVKVIPQISFPSHARAAIKAMEARYLKFINSNDNKKATKYLLNDFDDKSIYRSAQGYNDNIICICMKSPYTFFKKVFNEINKMYNETGVKLEKFSIGADEVPYGVWKKSKICKEKFGENMDVNNLYDNNLRELFSIIKEKGVTMTGWEDVLLIQSSESQHEKKIKTENFNYEFIPYVWNNTWKEGREDMIYRFANLGFETIMSNSSAFYFDMADNKDFENYGLNWSGYVDYFDTWAIDPLDIFSNNALNEKHGLNKDYIEKMEKIKTDKIKNFLGIQSQLWTETVINNDVFDELFIPNIVVFAEKSWSKRPQWLSENDVNIQKKEMNEDWDKFTSFLGHKFLSFISNNSNFKFHLPKPGGKIFQNKLILKSQFPGLTLRYSTDGTIPGVDSKIYFDPIDVSNENIIFARSFDSFGNGGKAIKIIKDEK
;
A
#
# COMPACT_ATOMS: atom_id res chain seq x y z
N MET A 1 39.18 57.94 -3.84
CA MET A 1 39.77 57.66 -2.50
C MET A 1 39.84 56.18 -2.33
N LYS A 2 40.96 55.60 -2.01
CA LYS A 2 41.40 54.23 -2.12
C LYS A 2 40.60 53.26 -1.24
N ILE A 3 40.07 52.16 -1.80
CA ILE A 3 39.63 50.97 -1.08
C ILE A 3 40.73 49.91 -1.23
N LYS A 4 41.39 49.59 -0.12
CA LYS A 4 42.41 48.55 -0.04
C LYS A 4 41.77 47.16 0.03
N SER A 5 42.21 46.29 -0.85
CA SER A 5 42.02 44.83 -0.85
C SER A 5 42.66 44.17 0.36
N THR A 6 41.93 43.30 1.07
CA THR A 6 42.55 42.35 2.02
C THR A 6 42.06 40.93 1.66
N LEU A 7 42.82 40.30 0.81
CA LEU A 7 42.78 38.82 0.59
C LEU A 7 43.38 38.14 1.81
N LYS A 8 42.57 37.49 2.66
CA LYS A 8 43.02 36.54 3.67
C LYS A 8 43.22 35.16 3.03
N LYS A 9 44.42 34.66 3.17
CA LYS A 9 44.90 33.36 2.72
C LYS A 9 44.00 32.27 3.32
N ILE A 10 43.34 31.47 2.45
CA ILE A 10 42.69 30.19 2.80
C ILE A 10 43.79 29.12 2.81
N PRO A 11 43.92 28.28 3.86
CA PRO A 11 45.00 27.29 3.92
C PRO A 11 44.82 26.23 2.84
N VAL A 12 45.90 25.87 2.16
CA VAL A 12 46.04 24.90 1.07
C VAL A 12 45.60 23.46 1.45
N TYR A 13 45.25 23.21 2.69
CA TYR A 13 44.81 21.88 3.15
C TYR A 13 43.39 21.49 2.80
N ILE A 14 42.53 22.36 2.28
CA ILE A 14 41.17 22.04 1.85
C ILE A 14 41.14 21.60 0.36
N LEU A 15 42.20 21.84 -0.40
CA LEU A 15 42.25 21.49 -1.83
C LEU A 15 42.73 20.05 -2.09
N CYS A 16 43.32 19.36 -1.10
CA CYS A 16 43.78 17.98 -1.26
C CYS A 16 42.72 16.91 -0.89
N PHE A 17 41.57 17.28 -0.30
CA PHE A 17 40.49 16.33 0.01
C PHE A 17 39.41 16.22 -1.07
N LEU A 18 39.50 17.04 -2.11
CA LEU A 18 38.53 17.03 -3.26
C LEU A 18 39.06 16.34 -4.51
N ILE A 19 40.23 15.70 -4.47
CA ILE A 19 40.87 15.07 -5.65
C ILE A 19 40.92 13.53 -5.58
N HIS A 20 40.34 12.89 -4.55
CA HIS A 20 40.32 11.40 -4.47
C HIS A 20 38.94 10.81 -4.21
N GLN A 21 37.91 11.37 -4.82
CA GLN A 21 36.68 10.64 -5.11
C GLN A 21 36.31 10.84 -6.59
N ASN A 22 37.09 10.26 -7.49
CA ASN A 22 36.57 9.81 -8.77
C ASN A 22 35.63 8.65 -8.47
N PHE A 23 34.40 8.94 -8.03
CA PHE A 23 33.28 8.06 -8.25
C PHE A 23 33.09 8.01 -9.78
N TYR A 24 33.64 6.98 -10.41
CA TYR A 24 33.13 6.53 -11.69
C TYR A 24 31.65 6.20 -11.47
N CYS A 25 30.79 7.15 -11.75
CA CYS A 25 29.38 6.89 -11.96
C CYS A 25 29.32 6.11 -13.28
N GLN A 26 29.53 4.78 -13.23
CA GLN A 26 29.20 3.94 -14.37
C GLN A 26 27.74 4.20 -14.71
N ASN A 27 27.46 4.52 -15.95
CA ASN A 27 26.09 4.70 -16.42
C ASN A 27 25.39 3.35 -16.27
N ILE A 28 24.28 3.34 -15.51
CA ILE A 28 23.41 2.17 -15.26
C ILE A 28 23.01 1.50 -16.60
N ASP A 29 23.09 2.22 -17.71
CA ASP A 29 22.70 1.75 -19.05
C ASP A 29 23.83 1.02 -19.83
N ASP A 30 25.04 0.97 -19.31
CA ASP A 30 26.20 0.41 -20.06
C ASP A 30 26.20 -1.13 -20.02
N ILE A 31 25.65 -1.77 -18.98
CA ILE A 31 25.44 -3.23 -18.95
C ILE A 31 23.97 -3.54 -18.86
N ILE A 32 23.51 -4.43 -19.74
CA ILE A 32 22.08 -4.75 -19.89
C ILE A 32 21.88 -6.25 -19.69
N LEU A 33 20.96 -6.61 -18.80
CA LEU A 33 20.41 -7.96 -18.74
C LEU A 33 19.07 -7.99 -19.48
N ASN A 34 19.01 -8.75 -20.59
CA ASN A 34 17.78 -9.17 -21.20
C ASN A 34 17.35 -10.52 -20.58
N PHE A 35 16.30 -10.48 -19.78
CA PHE A 35 15.69 -11.65 -19.16
C PHE A 35 14.58 -12.16 -20.07
N HIS A 36 14.88 -13.18 -20.89
CA HIS A 36 13.93 -13.78 -21.81
C HIS A 36 13.24 -14.97 -21.15
N ILE A 37 11.93 -14.90 -20.95
CA ILE A 37 11.10 -16.05 -20.62
C ILE A 37 10.79 -16.75 -21.94
N THR A 38 11.23 -18.00 -22.08
CA THR A 38 11.07 -18.78 -23.31
C THR A 38 9.93 -19.79 -23.22
N LYS A 39 9.60 -20.26 -22.00
CA LYS A 39 8.53 -21.24 -21.80
C LYS A 39 7.90 -21.16 -20.40
N PHE A 40 6.59 -21.27 -20.36
CA PHE A 40 5.79 -21.55 -19.16
C PHE A 40 5.29 -23.01 -19.22
N ASP A 41 5.84 -23.89 -18.39
CA ASP A 41 5.39 -25.27 -18.26
C ASP A 41 4.53 -25.39 -16.98
N ILE A 42 3.23 -25.08 -17.10
CA ILE A 42 2.30 -25.03 -15.97
C ILE A 42 2.15 -26.43 -15.36
N GLN A 43 2.14 -27.51 -16.17
CA GLN A 43 1.98 -28.87 -15.68
C GLN A 43 3.14 -29.31 -14.80
N LYS A 44 4.36 -28.88 -15.13
CA LYS A 44 5.55 -29.18 -14.35
C LYS A 44 5.90 -28.08 -13.34
N ASN A 45 5.09 -27.03 -13.25
CA ASN A 45 5.35 -25.85 -12.43
C ASN A 45 6.76 -25.28 -12.65
N LYS A 46 7.13 -25.01 -13.91
CA LYS A 46 8.47 -24.54 -14.30
C LYS A 46 8.42 -23.38 -15.26
N THR A 47 9.37 -22.44 -15.10
CA THR A 47 9.64 -21.37 -16.06
C THR A 47 11.02 -21.55 -16.65
N GLU A 48 11.11 -21.63 -17.99
CA GLU A 48 12.39 -21.69 -18.70
C GLU A 48 12.78 -20.31 -19.23
N THR A 49 14.05 -19.95 -19.07
CA THR A 49 14.53 -18.60 -19.39
C THR A 49 15.89 -18.62 -20.06
N VAL A 50 16.20 -17.54 -20.77
CA VAL A 50 17.53 -17.20 -21.26
C VAL A 50 17.94 -15.88 -20.64
N PHE A 51 19.10 -15.85 -20.04
CA PHE A 51 19.79 -14.64 -19.60
C PHE A 51 20.74 -14.21 -20.69
N GLU A 52 20.53 -13.04 -21.28
CA GLU A 52 21.46 -12.40 -22.20
C GLU A 52 22.03 -11.16 -21.51
N ILE A 53 23.35 -11.18 -21.23
CA ILE A 53 24.03 -10.05 -20.62
C ILE A 53 24.88 -9.39 -21.70
N ILE A 54 24.69 -8.09 -21.93
CA ILE A 54 25.39 -7.29 -22.93
C ILE A 54 26.26 -6.27 -22.18
N ASN A 55 27.55 -6.30 -22.40
CA ASN A 55 28.49 -5.36 -21.82
C ASN A 55 28.87 -4.27 -22.84
N ASN A 56 28.18 -3.12 -22.77
CA ASN A 56 28.54 -1.95 -23.59
C ASN A 56 29.49 -0.99 -22.86
N SER A 57 29.98 -1.38 -21.66
CA SER A 57 30.93 -0.57 -20.89
C SER A 57 32.37 -0.77 -21.42
N GLU A 58 33.30 0.03 -20.95
CA GLU A 58 34.73 -0.08 -21.25
C GLU A 58 35.45 -1.09 -20.34
N GLU A 59 34.78 -1.63 -19.31
CA GLU A 59 35.36 -2.56 -18.34
C GLU A 59 35.17 -4.02 -18.73
N ASN A 60 36.17 -4.83 -18.49
CA ASN A 60 36.11 -6.28 -18.63
C ASN A 60 35.68 -6.91 -17.29
N LEU A 61 34.74 -7.84 -17.34
CA LEU A 61 34.36 -8.69 -16.22
C LEU A 61 35.08 -10.04 -16.34
N GLU A 62 36.17 -10.19 -15.58
CA GLU A 62 37.01 -11.39 -15.61
C GLU A 62 36.34 -12.53 -14.81
N ALA A 63 36.33 -13.72 -15.34
CA ALA A 63 35.88 -14.95 -14.69
C ALA A 63 36.48 -15.08 -13.26
N ASN A 64 35.70 -15.63 -12.33
CA ASN A 64 35.98 -15.73 -10.91
C ASN A 64 36.02 -14.40 -10.10
N ASN A 65 35.89 -13.25 -10.77
CA ASN A 65 35.96 -11.94 -10.13
C ASN A 65 34.61 -11.18 -10.14
N TRP A 66 33.60 -11.70 -10.84
CA TRP A 66 32.31 -11.03 -10.92
C TRP A 66 31.12 -11.96 -10.60
N GLU A 67 30.05 -11.36 -10.12
CA GLU A 67 28.80 -12.00 -9.70
C GLU A 67 27.62 -11.21 -10.26
N LEU A 68 26.52 -11.91 -10.60
CA LEU A 68 25.22 -11.30 -10.94
C LEU A 68 24.24 -11.51 -9.80
N HIS A 69 23.67 -10.43 -9.32
CA HIS A 69 22.76 -10.41 -8.18
C HIS A 69 21.40 -9.84 -8.53
N TRP A 70 20.31 -10.34 -7.91
CA TRP A 70 18.97 -9.79 -8.04
C TRP A 70 18.04 -10.25 -6.93
N ASN A 71 16.89 -9.57 -6.79
CA ASN A 71 15.78 -10.06 -5.99
C ASN A 71 14.71 -10.69 -6.92
N GLN A 72 14.02 -11.73 -6.43
CA GLN A 72 12.96 -12.41 -7.18
C GLN A 72 12.00 -13.10 -6.21
N MET A 73 10.69 -12.87 -6.36
CA MET A 73 9.69 -13.37 -5.44
C MET A 73 9.17 -14.76 -5.79
N LYS A 74 9.17 -15.16 -7.06
CA LYS A 74 8.74 -16.47 -7.52
C LYS A 74 9.82 -17.19 -8.35
N GLY A 75 9.86 -18.51 -8.17
CA GLY A 75 10.79 -19.37 -8.88
C GLY A 75 12.12 -19.57 -8.15
N PHE A 76 12.55 -20.83 -8.07
CA PHE A 76 13.83 -21.22 -7.48
C PHE A 76 14.70 -21.84 -8.55
N ILE A 77 16.00 -21.52 -8.59
CA ILE A 77 16.93 -22.07 -9.57
C ILE A 77 17.05 -23.58 -9.37
N THR A 78 16.87 -24.31 -10.45
CA THR A 78 17.14 -25.75 -10.46
C THR A 78 18.64 -25.98 -10.69
N LYS A 79 19.38 -26.34 -9.66
CA LYS A 79 20.86 -26.46 -9.69
C LYS A 79 21.41 -27.25 -10.87
N ASN A 80 20.78 -28.38 -11.19
CA ASN A 80 21.23 -29.27 -12.27
C ASN A 80 21.00 -28.71 -13.68
N THR A 81 20.44 -27.53 -13.82
CA THR A 81 20.17 -26.86 -15.12
C THR A 81 21.12 -25.72 -15.41
N LEU A 82 21.98 -25.35 -14.46
CA LEU A 82 22.98 -24.33 -14.69
C LEU A 82 24.11 -24.86 -15.61
N PRO A 83 24.66 -24.01 -16.47
CA PRO A 83 25.85 -24.32 -17.25
C PRO A 83 27.06 -24.68 -16.36
N ARG A 84 27.99 -25.43 -16.92
CA ARG A 84 29.25 -25.73 -16.22
C ARG A 84 29.98 -24.45 -15.83
N ASN A 85 30.57 -24.42 -14.62
CA ASN A 85 31.30 -23.29 -14.04
C ASN A 85 30.44 -22.06 -13.72
N ILE A 86 29.11 -22.20 -13.71
CA ILE A 86 28.22 -21.23 -13.03
C ILE A 86 27.71 -21.88 -11.75
N ASP A 87 27.91 -21.23 -10.62
CA ASP A 87 27.33 -21.64 -9.34
C ASP A 87 26.34 -20.60 -8.86
N PHE A 88 25.49 -20.94 -7.90
CA PHE A 88 24.53 -20.02 -7.35
C PHE A 88 24.41 -20.14 -5.82
N LYS A 89 24.03 -19.04 -5.21
CA LYS A 89 23.63 -18.99 -3.81
C LYS A 89 22.27 -18.29 -3.69
N TYR A 90 21.34 -18.95 -3.02
CA TYR A 90 20.10 -18.36 -2.58
C TYR A 90 20.30 -17.88 -1.14
N VAL A 91 20.14 -16.59 -0.92
CA VAL A 91 20.19 -16.02 0.43
C VAL A 91 18.82 -16.19 1.07
N ASN A 92 18.76 -17.01 2.09
CA ASN A 92 17.52 -17.41 2.74
C ASN A 92 16.71 -16.19 3.21
N GLY A 93 15.41 -16.24 2.92
CA GLY A 93 14.44 -15.26 3.36
C GLY A 93 14.29 -14.05 2.45
N GLN A 94 15.31 -13.69 1.72
CA GLN A 94 15.32 -12.42 0.96
C GLN A 94 14.86 -12.55 -0.49
N HIS A 95 14.52 -13.75 -0.93
CA HIS A 95 14.40 -13.95 -2.39
C HIS A 95 15.57 -13.31 -3.14
N TYR A 96 16.77 -13.39 -2.56
CA TYR A 96 17.98 -12.76 -3.03
C TYR A 96 18.90 -13.80 -3.65
N PHE A 97 19.17 -13.65 -4.92
CA PHE A 97 19.91 -14.59 -5.76
C PHE A 97 21.29 -14.03 -6.08
N LYS A 98 22.29 -14.92 -6.09
CA LYS A 98 23.65 -14.64 -6.53
C LYS A 98 24.10 -15.71 -7.50
N LEU A 99 24.61 -15.34 -8.66
CA LEU A 99 25.31 -16.21 -9.59
C LEU A 99 26.80 -15.88 -9.59
N PHE A 100 27.62 -16.92 -9.56
CA PHE A 100 29.07 -16.85 -9.57
C PHE A 100 29.57 -17.42 -10.89
N PHE A 101 30.41 -16.67 -11.59
CA PHE A 101 30.90 -17.03 -12.93
C PHE A 101 32.34 -17.46 -12.84
N GLY A 102 32.59 -18.77 -13.06
CA GLY A 102 33.91 -19.40 -13.05
C GLY A 102 34.61 -19.37 -14.42
N GLU A 103 35.64 -20.21 -14.57
CA GLU A 103 36.48 -20.29 -15.79
C GLU A 103 35.66 -20.42 -17.08
N GLY A 104 35.96 -19.56 -18.05
CA GLY A 104 35.29 -19.49 -19.37
C GLY A 104 34.06 -18.59 -19.40
N TRP A 105 33.80 -17.87 -18.34
CA TRP A 105 32.67 -16.90 -18.22
C TRP A 105 33.16 -15.45 -18.08
N ASP A 106 34.19 -15.10 -18.84
CA ASP A 106 34.60 -13.71 -19.02
C ASP A 106 33.55 -12.95 -19.84
N LEU A 107 33.34 -11.66 -19.57
CA LEU A 107 32.49 -10.78 -20.36
C LEU A 107 33.23 -9.48 -20.62
N ASN A 108 33.96 -9.45 -21.76
CA ASN A 108 34.73 -8.28 -22.13
C ASN A 108 33.87 -7.11 -22.63
N ALA A 109 34.46 -5.93 -22.68
CA ALA A 109 33.87 -4.75 -23.28
C ALA A 109 33.37 -5.02 -24.73
N GLY A 110 32.11 -4.67 -25.02
CA GLY A 110 31.46 -4.92 -26.32
C GLY A 110 30.92 -6.34 -26.52
N GLU A 111 31.15 -7.25 -25.60
CA GLU A 111 30.70 -8.65 -25.72
C GLU A 111 29.30 -8.90 -25.10
N ARG A 112 28.77 -10.09 -25.40
CA ARG A 112 27.54 -10.58 -24.83
C ARG A 112 27.66 -12.06 -24.44
N LEU A 113 27.03 -12.38 -23.29
CA LEU A 113 26.90 -13.74 -22.78
C LEU A 113 25.46 -14.21 -22.82
N ASN A 114 25.22 -15.46 -23.20
CA ASN A 114 23.91 -16.09 -23.20
C ASN A 114 23.95 -17.43 -22.46
N PHE A 115 23.04 -17.62 -21.52
CA PHE A 115 22.90 -18.92 -20.86
C PHE A 115 21.46 -19.16 -20.42
N LYS A 116 21.12 -20.45 -20.26
CA LYS A 116 19.76 -20.86 -19.87
C LYS A 116 19.68 -21.12 -18.38
N ILE A 117 18.59 -20.69 -17.77
CA ILE A 117 18.20 -21.04 -16.39
C ILE A 117 16.77 -21.59 -16.39
N LYS A 118 16.54 -22.66 -15.64
CA LYS A 118 15.20 -23.16 -15.36
C LYS A 118 14.85 -22.88 -13.90
N PHE A 119 13.68 -22.31 -13.71
CA PHE A 119 13.13 -22.04 -12.38
C PHE A 119 12.04 -23.06 -12.07
N GLU A 120 12.06 -23.62 -10.85
CA GLU A 120 10.90 -24.28 -10.24
C GLU A 120 9.93 -23.17 -9.79
N GLY A 121 8.69 -23.22 -10.26
CA GLY A 121 7.68 -22.20 -10.07
C GLY A 121 7.42 -21.38 -11.32
N ILE A 122 6.19 -20.92 -11.46
CA ILE A 122 5.75 -20.09 -12.58
C ILE A 122 5.95 -18.62 -12.22
N ILE A 123 6.77 -17.93 -13.01
CA ILE A 123 6.89 -16.46 -12.96
C ILE A 123 5.72 -15.88 -13.75
N ASP A 124 4.58 -15.77 -13.08
CA ASP A 124 3.28 -15.42 -13.69
C ASP A 124 3.07 -13.91 -13.85
N ARG A 125 3.99 -13.08 -13.36
CA ARG A 125 4.00 -11.62 -13.50
C ARG A 125 5.41 -11.08 -13.55
N LYS A 126 5.56 -9.95 -14.25
CA LYS A 126 6.86 -9.29 -14.43
C LYS A 126 7.55 -8.98 -13.11
N ILE A 127 6.79 -8.45 -12.13
CA ILE A 127 7.31 -8.07 -10.81
C ILE A 127 7.74 -9.28 -9.96
N MET A 128 7.27 -10.47 -10.27
CA MET A 128 7.63 -11.72 -9.59
C MET A 128 8.96 -12.32 -10.07
N GLY A 129 9.45 -11.89 -11.24
CA GLY A 129 10.75 -12.24 -11.79
C GLY A 129 11.87 -11.37 -11.21
N PRO A 130 13.04 -11.35 -11.86
CA PRO A 130 14.17 -10.54 -11.44
C PRO A 130 13.85 -9.05 -11.35
N VAL A 131 14.25 -8.42 -10.22
CA VAL A 131 14.17 -6.98 -9.97
C VAL A 131 15.44 -6.51 -9.26
N GLY A 132 15.82 -5.25 -9.41
CA GLY A 132 17.00 -4.66 -8.76
C GLY A 132 18.27 -5.44 -9.10
N VAL A 133 18.47 -5.70 -10.37
CA VAL A 133 19.63 -6.47 -10.86
C VAL A 133 20.89 -5.63 -10.79
N PHE A 134 21.98 -6.22 -10.31
CA PHE A 134 23.27 -5.56 -10.22
C PHE A 134 24.43 -6.55 -10.36
N ILE A 135 25.60 -6.02 -10.67
CA ILE A 135 26.84 -6.77 -10.74
C ILE A 135 27.72 -6.41 -9.55
N VAL A 136 28.45 -7.41 -9.05
CA VAL A 136 29.56 -7.23 -8.13
C VAL A 136 30.84 -7.63 -8.86
N ASN A 137 31.75 -6.68 -9.05
CA ASN A 137 33.09 -6.92 -9.69
C ASN A 137 34.18 -6.55 -8.68
N LYS A 138 34.97 -7.52 -8.23
CA LYS A 138 36.05 -7.31 -7.24
C LYS A 138 35.59 -6.50 -6.01
N LYS A 139 34.42 -6.81 -5.44
CA LYS A 139 33.73 -6.14 -4.32
C LYS A 139 33.08 -4.79 -4.65
N ASN A 140 33.22 -4.25 -5.85
CA ASN A 140 32.48 -3.07 -6.29
C ASN A 140 31.12 -3.51 -6.84
N ALA A 141 30.04 -2.97 -6.27
CA ALA A 141 28.68 -3.30 -6.67
C ALA A 141 28.03 -2.12 -7.40
N PHE A 142 27.40 -2.38 -8.56
CA PHE A 142 26.72 -1.36 -9.36
C PHE A 142 25.47 -1.93 -10.05
N ASP A 143 24.42 -1.14 -10.10
CA ASP A 143 23.16 -1.51 -10.74
C ASP A 143 23.31 -1.60 -12.26
N ILE A 144 22.55 -2.49 -12.89
CA ILE A 144 22.49 -2.65 -14.34
C ILE A 144 21.07 -2.55 -14.86
N LYS A 145 20.92 -2.34 -16.16
CA LYS A 145 19.61 -2.28 -16.81
C LYS A 145 19.00 -3.68 -16.98
N LEU A 146 17.72 -3.80 -16.67
CA LEU A 146 16.93 -5.03 -16.86
C LEU A 146 15.82 -4.83 -17.88
N ASN A 147 15.78 -5.69 -18.90
CA ASN A 147 14.65 -5.83 -19.80
C ASN A 147 14.02 -7.22 -19.63
N THR A 148 12.71 -7.30 -19.41
CA THR A 148 11.98 -8.57 -19.34
C THR A 148 11.23 -8.79 -20.66
N ILE A 149 11.51 -9.91 -21.34
CA ILE A 149 10.93 -10.30 -22.62
C ILE A 149 10.16 -11.60 -22.41
N TRP A 150 8.87 -11.61 -22.72
CA TRP A 150 7.96 -12.71 -22.33
C TRP A 150 6.85 -13.01 -23.33
N ARG A 151 6.49 -12.06 -24.20
CA ARG A 151 5.28 -12.12 -25.04
C ARG A 151 5.26 -13.27 -26.04
N GLU A 152 6.41 -13.81 -26.40
CA GLU A 152 6.58 -14.92 -27.36
C GLU A 152 6.88 -16.26 -26.67
N ALA A 153 6.75 -16.33 -25.33
CA ALA A 153 7.04 -17.53 -24.57
C ALA A 153 6.06 -18.66 -24.91
N GLU A 154 6.59 -19.86 -25.13
CA GLU A 154 5.78 -21.08 -25.26
C GLU A 154 4.92 -21.27 -24.01
N GLY A 155 3.64 -21.62 -24.17
CA GLY A 155 2.72 -21.83 -23.05
C GLY A 155 2.17 -20.58 -22.40
N ILE A 156 2.39 -19.39 -22.95
CA ILE A 156 1.89 -18.11 -22.43
C ILE A 156 0.36 -18.11 -22.29
N SER A 157 -0.37 -18.74 -23.21
CA SER A 157 -1.83 -18.87 -23.15
C SER A 157 -2.32 -19.59 -21.89
N GLN A 158 -1.49 -20.45 -21.30
CA GLN A 158 -1.82 -21.17 -20.07
C GLN A 158 -1.83 -20.26 -18.83
N LEU A 159 -1.24 -19.06 -18.89
CA LEU A 159 -1.31 -18.07 -17.81
C LEU A 159 -2.72 -17.47 -17.68
N LYS A 160 -3.54 -17.63 -18.72
CA LYS A 160 -4.91 -17.07 -18.78
C LYS A 160 -4.91 -15.56 -18.51
N ILE A 161 -4.01 -14.86 -19.20
CA ILE A 161 -3.99 -13.39 -19.20
C ILE A 161 -5.31 -12.92 -19.84
N PRO A 162 -6.04 -11.98 -19.24
CA PRO A 162 -7.32 -11.54 -19.77
C PRO A 162 -7.21 -11.04 -21.22
N THR A 163 -8.03 -11.59 -22.09
CA THR A 163 -8.19 -11.15 -23.48
C THR A 163 -8.95 -9.83 -23.53
N SER A 164 -8.92 -9.17 -24.70
CA SER A 164 -9.68 -7.95 -24.92
C SER A 164 -11.19 -8.18 -24.78
N ILE A 165 -11.66 -9.38 -25.20
CA ILE A 165 -13.09 -9.77 -25.12
C ILE A 165 -13.50 -9.99 -23.66
N GLU A 166 -12.69 -10.73 -22.88
CA GLU A 166 -12.96 -10.96 -21.46
C GLU A 166 -13.03 -9.64 -20.68
N LEU A 167 -12.10 -8.70 -20.93
CA LEU A 167 -12.18 -7.37 -20.34
C LEU A 167 -13.45 -6.61 -20.78
N TYR A 168 -13.84 -6.70 -22.05
CA TYR A 168 -15.05 -6.07 -22.55
C TYR A 168 -16.32 -6.60 -21.85
N GLU A 169 -16.41 -7.92 -21.62
CA GLU A 169 -17.57 -8.54 -20.99
C GLU A 169 -17.63 -8.28 -19.47
N THR A 170 -16.48 -8.05 -18.82
CA THR A 170 -16.42 -7.77 -17.37
C THR A 170 -16.57 -6.29 -17.04
N TYR A 171 -16.29 -5.39 -17.98
CA TYR A 171 -16.32 -3.95 -17.72
C TYR A 171 -17.76 -3.40 -17.64
N PRO A 172 -17.99 -2.40 -16.77
CA PRO A 172 -19.30 -1.79 -16.60
C PRO A 172 -19.81 -1.12 -17.88
N ASN A 173 -21.11 -0.93 -17.96
CA ASN A 173 -21.70 -0.12 -19.02
C ASN A 173 -21.62 1.36 -18.66
N ASP A 174 -21.49 2.21 -19.66
CA ASP A 174 -21.58 3.65 -19.46
C ASP A 174 -23.05 4.07 -19.33
N ASN A 175 -23.47 4.24 -18.09
CA ASN A 175 -24.81 4.69 -17.73
C ASN A 175 -24.84 6.16 -17.26
N PHE A 176 -23.80 6.95 -17.60
CA PHE A 176 -23.71 8.35 -17.21
C PHE A 176 -24.79 9.17 -17.89
N LYS A 177 -25.66 9.78 -17.08
CA LYS A 177 -26.69 10.71 -17.53
C LYS A 177 -26.34 12.13 -17.09
N LYS A 178 -26.75 13.12 -17.89
CA LYS A 178 -26.53 14.54 -17.59
C LYS A 178 -27.21 14.97 -16.26
N SER A 179 -28.28 14.26 -15.87
CA SER A 179 -28.94 14.40 -14.55
C SER A 179 -28.13 13.88 -13.38
N ASP A 180 -27.16 13.00 -13.62
CA ASP A 180 -26.34 12.35 -12.57
C ASP A 180 -25.06 13.14 -12.25
N GLN A 181 -24.96 14.37 -12.75
CA GLN A 181 -23.76 15.21 -12.68
C GLN A 181 -23.35 15.58 -11.26
N ILE A 182 -24.27 15.55 -10.28
CA ILE A 182 -23.97 15.89 -8.91
C ILE A 182 -24.01 14.65 -8.04
N LYS A 183 -22.89 13.98 -8.02
CA LYS A 183 -22.60 12.97 -7.00
C LYS A 183 -21.43 13.45 -6.17
N ILE A 184 -21.32 12.90 -4.98
CA ILE A 184 -20.22 13.10 -4.06
C ILE A 184 -19.70 11.73 -3.68
N ILE A 185 -18.41 11.55 -3.67
CA ILE A 185 -17.77 10.33 -3.14
C ILE A 185 -16.98 10.72 -1.88
N PRO A 186 -17.23 10.05 -0.76
CA PRO A 186 -18.26 9.02 -0.49
C PRO A 186 -19.69 9.56 -0.59
N THR A 187 -20.60 8.67 -1.02
CA THR A 187 -22.04 8.99 -1.23
C THR A 187 -22.71 9.36 0.09
N PRO A 188 -23.36 10.53 0.18
CA PRO A 188 -24.01 10.98 1.41
C PRO A 188 -25.25 10.15 1.74
N LYS A 189 -25.61 10.14 3.05
CA LYS A 189 -26.85 9.48 3.52
C LYS A 189 -28.12 10.04 2.87
N LEU A 190 -28.15 11.35 2.60
CA LEU A 190 -29.22 12.05 1.90
C LEU A 190 -28.63 13.22 1.11
N LEU A 191 -28.94 13.28 -0.19
CA LEU A 191 -28.57 14.37 -1.07
C LEU A 191 -29.79 14.78 -1.88
N ASN A 192 -30.30 15.99 -1.63
CA ASN A 192 -31.40 16.60 -2.41
C ASN A 192 -30.85 17.75 -3.22
N ILE A 193 -31.15 17.77 -4.51
CA ILE A 193 -30.65 18.76 -5.47
C ILE A 193 -31.84 19.42 -6.16
N ASN A 194 -31.80 20.76 -6.23
CA ASN A 194 -32.72 21.55 -7.02
C ASN A 194 -31.93 22.38 -8.05
N ASN A 195 -32.00 21.99 -9.32
CA ASN A 195 -31.23 22.60 -10.41
C ASN A 195 -31.83 23.93 -10.92
N SER A 196 -32.96 24.41 -10.40
CA SER A 196 -33.67 25.59 -10.91
C SER A 196 -32.97 26.93 -10.67
N ASN A 197 -32.03 27.01 -9.72
CA ASN A 197 -31.28 28.22 -9.39
C ASN A 197 -29.79 27.92 -9.29
N GLN A 198 -28.96 28.76 -9.93
CA GLN A 198 -27.51 28.61 -9.88
C GLN A 198 -26.89 29.72 -9.03
N ILE A 199 -25.89 29.37 -8.21
CA ILE A 199 -25.23 30.27 -7.26
C ILE A 199 -23.74 30.28 -7.55
N ILE A 200 -23.15 31.46 -7.72
CA ILE A 200 -21.70 31.61 -7.89
C ILE A 200 -21.06 31.78 -6.51
N ILE A 201 -20.11 30.92 -6.16
CA ILE A 201 -19.34 31.04 -4.92
C ILE A 201 -18.17 31.98 -5.16
N GLU A 202 -18.38 33.28 -4.98
CA GLU A 202 -17.34 34.31 -5.01
C GLU A 202 -17.56 35.31 -3.85
N ASN A 203 -16.47 35.76 -3.25
CA ASN A 203 -16.50 36.80 -2.22
C ASN A 203 -17.39 36.49 -0.99
N TRP A 204 -17.22 35.32 -0.41
CA TRP A 204 -18.01 34.88 0.75
C TRP A 204 -17.41 35.35 2.09
N ASN A 205 -18.28 35.63 3.04
CA ASN A 205 -17.97 35.86 4.44
C ASN A 205 -18.26 34.62 5.26
N VAL A 206 -17.41 34.28 6.23
CA VAL A 206 -17.65 33.16 7.15
C VAL A 206 -18.03 33.68 8.52
N LYS A 207 -19.20 33.24 9.02
CA LYS A 207 -19.65 33.46 10.41
C LYS A 207 -19.63 32.15 11.15
N ILE A 208 -18.94 32.14 12.28
CA ILE A 208 -18.69 30.94 13.08
C ILE A 208 -19.38 31.12 14.45
N ASP A 209 -20.16 30.10 14.85
CA ASP A 209 -20.79 30.03 16.16
C ASP A 209 -19.74 30.01 17.29
N GLU A 210 -20.07 30.60 18.44
CA GLU A 210 -19.23 30.65 19.64
C GLU A 210 -18.69 29.26 20.05
N ALA A 211 -19.48 28.21 19.86
CA ALA A 211 -19.08 26.82 20.13
C ALA A 211 -17.82 26.40 19.36
N PHE A 212 -17.57 27.00 18.19
CA PHE A 212 -16.40 26.72 17.33
C PHE A 212 -15.37 27.85 17.30
N GLU A 213 -15.48 28.87 18.14
CA GLU A 213 -14.60 30.05 18.13
C GLU A 213 -13.13 29.66 18.28
N LYS A 214 -12.82 28.70 19.17
CA LYS A 214 -11.46 28.15 19.34
C LYS A 214 -10.91 27.46 18.08
N ASN A 215 -11.78 27.02 17.18
CA ASN A 215 -11.44 26.36 15.93
C ASN A 215 -11.49 27.30 14.73
N SER A 216 -11.81 28.58 14.89
CA SER A 216 -12.08 29.53 13.81
C SER A 216 -10.91 29.64 12.82
N THR A 217 -9.68 29.78 13.32
CA THR A 217 -8.46 29.83 12.47
C THR A 217 -8.30 28.54 11.65
N LEU A 218 -8.57 27.39 12.24
CA LEU A 218 -8.49 26.09 11.56
C LEU A 218 -9.54 25.98 10.44
N ILE A 219 -10.77 26.39 10.73
CA ILE A 219 -11.89 26.38 9.78
C ILE A 219 -11.59 27.30 8.60
N ILE A 220 -11.14 28.54 8.87
CA ILE A 220 -10.81 29.52 7.85
C ILE A 220 -9.65 29.02 6.96
N ASN A 221 -8.60 28.47 7.57
CA ASN A 221 -7.48 27.90 6.83
C ASN A 221 -7.90 26.72 5.96
N PHE A 222 -8.85 25.91 6.42
CA PHE A 222 -9.39 24.78 5.66
C PHE A 222 -10.16 25.27 4.42
N PHE A 223 -11.00 26.31 4.57
CA PHE A 223 -11.64 26.96 3.42
C PHE A 223 -10.62 27.60 2.49
N ALA A 224 -9.66 28.37 3.01
CA ALA A 224 -8.65 29.07 2.20
C ALA A 224 -7.80 28.08 1.37
N LYS A 225 -7.46 26.90 1.94
CA LYS A 225 -6.70 25.85 1.25
C LYS A 225 -7.44 25.33 0.01
N PHE A 226 -8.77 25.22 0.06
CA PHE A 226 -9.54 24.51 -0.95
C PHE A 226 -10.31 25.40 -1.93
N PHE A 227 -10.54 26.65 -1.62
CA PHE A 227 -11.37 27.52 -2.47
C PHE A 227 -10.58 28.61 -3.20
N ASN A 228 -9.26 28.69 -3.02
CA ASN A 228 -8.36 29.69 -3.66
C ASN A 228 -8.84 31.15 -3.58
N GLU A 229 -9.77 31.47 -2.69
CA GLU A 229 -10.39 32.77 -2.53
C GLU A 229 -10.08 33.39 -1.18
N LYS A 230 -9.99 34.71 -1.12
CA LYS A 230 -9.92 35.44 0.15
C LYS A 230 -11.26 35.32 0.88
N ILE A 231 -11.45 34.22 1.59
CA ILE A 231 -12.54 34.09 2.56
C ILE A 231 -12.16 34.93 3.76
N THR A 232 -13.02 35.89 4.13
CA THR A 232 -12.75 36.81 5.23
C THR A 232 -13.87 36.73 6.25
N MET A 233 -13.61 37.21 7.47
CA MET A 233 -14.64 37.44 8.50
C MET A 233 -15.22 38.84 8.39
N ASP A 234 -15.17 39.51 7.24
CA ASP A 234 -15.64 40.88 7.03
C ASP A 234 -17.16 40.90 6.72
N ASN A 235 -17.93 41.55 7.58
CA ASN A 235 -19.41 41.63 7.50
C ASN A 235 -19.95 42.45 6.31
N LYS A 236 -19.11 43.01 5.44
CA LYS A 236 -19.50 43.83 4.29
C LYS A 236 -19.87 43.06 3.01
N ARG A 237 -19.76 41.69 3.01
CA ARG A 237 -20.03 40.89 1.84
C ARG A 237 -21.47 40.39 1.78
N ALA A 238 -22.01 40.30 0.55
CA ALA A 238 -23.41 39.90 0.30
C ALA A 238 -23.69 38.42 0.58
N HIS A 239 -22.67 37.54 0.50
CA HIS A 239 -22.83 36.11 0.66
C HIS A 239 -22.21 35.62 1.98
N THR A 240 -22.88 34.73 2.70
CA THR A 240 -22.42 34.22 4.00
C THR A 240 -22.35 32.71 4.04
N ILE A 241 -21.24 32.17 4.55
CA ILE A 241 -21.13 30.80 5.04
C ILE A 241 -21.32 30.83 6.54
N LEU A 242 -22.37 30.19 7.03
CA LEU A 242 -22.74 30.17 8.43
C LEU A 242 -22.45 28.78 9.01
N ILE A 243 -21.55 28.75 9.98
CA ILE A 243 -21.16 27.51 10.70
C ILE A 243 -21.84 27.54 12.05
N ARG A 244 -22.66 26.53 12.35
CA ARG A 244 -23.46 26.41 13.56
C ARG A 244 -23.18 25.11 14.31
N SER A 245 -23.25 25.18 15.62
CA SER A 245 -23.31 24.00 16.49
C SER A 245 -24.73 23.40 16.46
N ASN A 246 -24.78 22.07 16.34
CA ASN A 246 -26.06 21.33 16.43
C ASN A 246 -25.84 20.04 17.24
N ASN A 247 -26.20 20.11 18.53
CA ASN A 247 -26.01 19.02 19.50
C ASN A 247 -26.99 17.84 19.31
N TYR A 248 -27.95 17.93 18.40
CA TYR A 248 -28.84 16.82 18.05
C TYR A 248 -28.22 15.87 17.00
N LEU A 249 -27.11 16.25 16.42
CA LEU A 249 -26.37 15.38 15.51
C LEU A 249 -25.44 14.45 16.30
N ASP A 250 -25.18 13.26 15.76
CA ASP A 250 -24.14 12.37 16.25
C ASP A 250 -22.74 12.94 15.90
N ASP A 251 -21.71 12.39 16.51
CA ASP A 251 -20.33 12.77 16.24
C ASP A 251 -19.99 12.55 14.76
N GLU A 252 -19.19 13.46 14.19
CA GLU A 252 -18.80 13.49 12.77
C GLU A 252 -19.96 13.73 11.77
N ASN A 253 -21.23 13.77 12.20
CA ASN A 253 -22.37 14.06 11.32
C ASN A 253 -22.46 15.55 10.99
N TYR A 254 -23.03 15.87 9.82
CA TYR A 254 -23.24 17.24 9.40
C TYR A 254 -24.51 17.44 8.55
N LEU A 255 -25.01 18.66 8.59
CA LEU A 255 -25.96 19.19 7.62
C LEU A 255 -25.26 20.25 6.79
N LEU A 256 -25.44 20.20 5.46
CA LEU A 256 -24.98 21.23 4.54
C LEU A 256 -26.14 21.68 3.68
N GLU A 257 -26.46 22.97 3.73
CA GLU A 257 -27.52 23.56 2.90
C GLU A 257 -26.97 24.74 2.12
N ILE A 258 -27.12 24.71 0.77
CA ILE A 258 -26.73 25.77 -0.14
C ILE A 258 -27.99 26.45 -0.62
N LYS A 259 -28.14 27.77 -0.34
CA LYS A 259 -29.22 28.68 -0.75
C LYS A 259 -28.64 29.86 -1.52
N SER A 260 -29.48 30.70 -2.15
CA SER A 260 -29.05 31.78 -3.05
C SER A 260 -27.92 32.66 -2.52
N ASN A 261 -27.91 33.05 -1.24
CA ASN A 261 -26.90 33.93 -0.63
C ASN A 261 -26.32 33.39 0.66
N LEU A 262 -26.60 32.11 0.98
CA LEU A 262 -26.30 31.53 2.27
C LEU A 262 -25.93 30.08 2.14
N ILE A 263 -24.76 29.72 2.63
CA ILE A 263 -24.36 28.31 2.87
C ILE A 263 -24.44 28.09 4.38
N ILE A 264 -25.15 27.06 4.82
CA ILE A 264 -25.25 26.66 6.21
C ILE A 264 -24.55 25.33 6.40
N ILE A 265 -23.64 25.26 7.36
CA ILE A 265 -23.00 24.03 7.82
C ILE A 265 -23.32 23.87 9.30
N GLU A 266 -23.98 22.78 9.66
CA GLU A 266 -24.26 22.44 11.05
C GLU A 266 -23.63 21.10 11.42
N SER A 267 -23.00 21.06 12.59
CA SER A 267 -22.41 19.82 13.14
C SER A 267 -22.30 19.95 14.67
N LYS A 268 -22.22 18.80 15.34
CA LYS A 268 -21.91 18.72 16.77
C LYS A 268 -20.44 19.03 17.04
N ASP A 269 -19.52 18.66 16.11
CA ASP A 269 -18.08 18.74 16.30
C ASP A 269 -17.33 19.27 15.07
N ILE A 270 -16.04 19.53 15.26
CA ILE A 270 -15.16 20.04 14.20
C ILE A 270 -14.95 19.05 13.05
N PHE A 271 -15.09 17.74 13.30
CA PHE A 271 -14.90 16.72 12.28
C PHE A 271 -16.04 16.76 11.27
N GLY A 272 -17.31 16.87 11.72
CA GLY A 272 -18.42 17.06 10.81
C GLY A 272 -18.34 18.35 10.00
N ILE A 273 -17.84 19.46 10.57
CA ILE A 273 -17.55 20.69 9.80
C ILE A 273 -16.53 20.41 8.69
N ARG A 274 -15.44 19.71 8.99
CA ARG A 274 -14.42 19.33 7.99
C ARG A 274 -15.04 18.48 6.87
N HIS A 275 -15.87 17.49 7.20
CA HIS A 275 -16.54 16.63 6.22
C HIS A 275 -17.51 17.43 5.34
N ALA A 276 -18.24 18.38 5.89
CA ALA A 276 -19.11 19.27 5.11
C ALA A 276 -18.31 20.13 4.13
N ILE A 277 -17.16 20.67 4.55
CA ILE A 277 -16.27 21.46 3.69
C ILE A 277 -15.72 20.60 2.55
N GLN A 278 -15.34 19.34 2.79
CA GLN A 278 -14.89 18.43 1.72
C GLN A 278 -16.00 18.12 0.70
N SER A 279 -17.24 17.93 1.17
CA SER A 279 -18.40 17.77 0.28
C SER A 279 -18.63 19.03 -0.56
N LEU A 280 -18.59 20.22 0.07
CA LEU A 280 -18.71 21.49 -0.65
C LEU A 280 -17.58 21.70 -1.67
N ARG A 281 -16.36 21.28 -1.36
CA ARG A 281 -15.21 21.30 -2.29
C ARG A 281 -15.47 20.46 -3.53
N GLN A 282 -15.97 19.22 -3.37
CA GLN A 282 -16.29 18.36 -4.50
C GLN A 282 -17.38 19.00 -5.38
N ILE A 283 -18.46 19.48 -4.76
CA ILE A 283 -19.57 20.13 -5.47
C ILE A 283 -19.06 21.35 -6.25
N ASN A 284 -18.31 22.24 -5.62
CA ASN A 284 -17.76 23.44 -6.26
C ASN A 284 -16.86 23.09 -7.44
N SER A 285 -15.99 22.09 -7.32
CA SER A 285 -15.10 21.70 -8.41
C SER A 285 -15.85 21.13 -9.62
N ILE A 286 -16.85 20.31 -9.40
CA ILE A 286 -17.65 19.69 -10.46
C ILE A 286 -18.41 20.76 -11.25
N TYR A 287 -19.02 21.73 -10.58
CA TYR A 287 -19.83 22.78 -11.22
C TYR A 287 -19.00 23.90 -11.84
N LYS A 288 -17.89 24.28 -11.23
CA LYS A 288 -17.00 25.33 -11.78
C LYS A 288 -16.47 24.96 -13.16
N ASN A 289 -16.26 23.68 -13.42
CA ASN A 289 -15.80 23.17 -14.72
C ASN A 289 -16.85 23.28 -15.84
N GLU A 290 -18.12 23.51 -15.51
CA GLU A 290 -19.24 23.59 -16.45
C GLU A 290 -19.73 25.01 -16.69
N ASN A 291 -19.03 26.05 -16.21
CA ASN A 291 -19.45 27.47 -16.22
C ASN A 291 -20.85 27.71 -15.64
N SER A 292 -21.35 26.76 -14.85
CA SER A 292 -22.62 26.85 -14.16
C SER A 292 -22.37 27.10 -12.67
N GLY A 293 -23.16 27.98 -12.05
CA GLY A 293 -23.11 28.20 -10.60
C GLY A 293 -23.55 26.94 -9.83
N LEU A 294 -23.44 26.98 -8.49
CA LEU A 294 -23.89 25.87 -7.64
C LEU A 294 -25.41 25.78 -7.63
N PRO A 295 -25.99 24.58 -7.66
CA PRO A 295 -27.43 24.39 -7.43
C PRO A 295 -27.79 24.58 -5.94
N ILE A 296 -29.07 24.72 -5.66
CA ILE A 296 -29.60 24.58 -4.30
C ILE A 296 -29.47 23.14 -3.89
N ILE A 297 -28.73 22.89 -2.80
CA ILE A 297 -28.42 21.55 -2.31
C ILE A 297 -28.74 21.45 -0.83
N LYS A 298 -29.25 20.29 -0.43
CA LYS A 298 -29.38 19.91 0.97
C LYS A 298 -28.78 18.52 1.17
N ILE A 299 -27.79 18.43 2.07
CA ILE A 299 -27.12 17.20 2.47
C ILE A 299 -27.37 16.96 3.96
N ASN A 300 -27.72 15.72 4.31
CA ASN A 300 -27.64 15.19 5.66
C ASN A 300 -26.75 13.95 5.60
N ASP A 301 -25.61 13.98 6.31
CA ASP A 301 -24.59 12.96 6.12
C ASP A 301 -23.79 12.71 7.40
N GLY A 302 -23.10 11.57 7.44
CA GLY A 302 -22.22 11.14 8.51
C GLY A 302 -21.74 9.72 8.26
N PRO A 303 -20.68 9.27 8.95
CA PRO A 303 -20.04 8.00 8.68
C PRO A 303 -20.94 6.80 8.97
N ARG A 304 -20.70 5.69 8.27
CA ARG A 304 -21.24 4.37 8.59
C ARG A 304 -20.48 3.72 9.73
N PHE A 305 -19.17 3.87 9.76
CA PHE A 305 -18.28 3.30 10.76
C PHE A 305 -17.46 4.39 11.45
N SER A 306 -17.21 4.23 12.76
CA SER A 306 -16.40 5.16 13.56
C SER A 306 -14.90 5.06 13.21
N TYR A 307 -14.41 3.88 12.80
CA TYR A 307 -13.06 3.67 12.34
C TYR A 307 -13.04 3.48 10.82
N ARG A 308 -12.31 4.33 10.11
CA ARG A 308 -12.15 4.32 8.65
C ARG A 308 -10.67 4.54 8.36
N GLY A 309 -9.91 3.44 8.33
CA GLY A 309 -8.45 3.47 8.33
C GLY A 309 -7.82 3.15 6.98
N PHE A 310 -6.61 3.66 6.81
CA PHE A 310 -5.69 3.22 5.79
C PHE A 310 -4.35 2.90 6.44
N MET A 311 -3.79 1.72 6.20
CA MET A 311 -2.43 1.37 6.61
C MET A 311 -1.48 1.53 5.43
N LEU A 312 -0.38 2.25 5.66
CA LEU A 312 0.71 2.42 4.72
C LEU A 312 1.98 1.77 5.27
N ASP A 313 2.47 0.76 4.56
CA ASP A 313 3.79 0.22 4.78
C ASP A 313 4.84 1.15 4.15
N ILE A 314 5.75 1.68 4.96
CA ILE A 314 6.93 2.44 4.49
C ILE A 314 8.23 1.70 4.81
N SER A 315 8.12 0.47 5.28
CA SER A 315 9.25 -0.36 5.71
C SER A 315 9.89 -1.11 4.54
N ARG A 316 9.07 -1.84 3.78
CA ARG A 316 9.55 -2.64 2.64
C ARG A 316 10.10 -1.74 1.55
N ASN A 317 9.36 -0.71 1.17
CA ASN A 317 9.85 0.39 0.36
C ASN A 317 9.51 1.72 1.02
N PHE A 318 10.50 2.61 1.12
CA PHE A 318 10.37 3.87 1.84
C PHE A 318 9.72 4.95 0.98
N PHE A 319 8.78 5.68 1.57
CA PHE A 319 8.17 6.88 1.01
C PHE A 319 8.41 8.09 1.92
N PRO A 320 8.90 9.22 1.36
CA PRO A 320 9.28 10.37 2.17
C PRO A 320 8.07 11.11 2.73
N LYS A 321 8.30 11.96 3.73
CA LYS A 321 7.29 12.81 4.39
C LYS A 321 6.30 13.44 3.42
N LYS A 322 6.79 13.99 2.29
CA LYS A 322 5.92 14.64 1.30
C LYS A 322 4.84 13.67 0.78
N LYS A 323 5.22 12.44 0.41
CA LYS A 323 4.26 11.43 -0.07
C LYS A 323 3.22 11.06 0.99
N ILE A 324 3.65 10.95 2.26
CA ILE A 324 2.74 10.69 3.39
C ILE A 324 1.77 11.86 3.59
N MET A 325 2.23 13.11 3.46
CA MET A 325 1.36 14.28 3.51
C MET A 325 0.37 14.33 2.35
N ASP A 326 0.79 13.96 1.13
CA ASP A 326 -0.09 13.84 -0.02
C ASP A 326 -1.18 12.74 0.20
N VAL A 327 -0.82 11.61 0.81
CA VAL A 327 -1.78 10.58 1.25
C VAL A 327 -2.78 11.17 2.26
N LEU A 328 -2.32 11.87 3.28
CA LEU A 328 -3.20 12.50 4.28
C LEU A 328 -4.22 13.47 3.66
N ASP A 329 -3.82 14.22 2.64
CA ASP A 329 -4.74 15.10 1.90
C ASP A 329 -5.87 14.31 1.21
N VAL A 330 -5.54 13.16 0.62
CA VAL A 330 -6.54 12.27 -0.01
C VAL A 330 -7.43 11.61 1.05
N LEU A 331 -6.86 11.12 2.15
CA LEU A 331 -7.66 10.55 3.25
C LEU A 331 -8.68 11.55 3.78
N SER A 332 -8.25 12.79 4.05
CA SER A 332 -9.14 13.87 4.50
C SER A 332 -10.21 14.21 3.47
N LEU A 333 -9.85 14.28 2.16
CA LEU A 333 -10.79 14.53 1.07
C LEU A 333 -11.89 13.47 1.03
N LEU A 334 -11.53 12.22 1.27
CA LEU A 334 -12.41 11.05 1.25
C LEU A 334 -13.03 10.73 2.62
N LYS A 335 -12.88 11.59 3.62
CA LYS A 335 -13.45 11.48 4.97
C LYS A 335 -12.97 10.26 5.76
N LEU A 336 -11.78 9.73 5.44
CA LEU A 336 -11.10 8.72 6.25
C LEU A 336 -10.43 9.39 7.45
N ASN A 337 -10.37 8.69 8.61
CA ASN A 337 -9.98 9.32 9.87
C ASN A 337 -8.78 8.69 10.58
N TYR A 338 -8.21 7.61 10.05
CA TYR A 338 -7.00 6.98 10.58
C TYR A 338 -5.97 6.69 9.48
N LEU A 339 -4.70 6.98 9.78
CA LEU A 339 -3.53 6.52 9.03
C LEU A 339 -2.68 5.68 9.96
N GLU A 340 -2.59 4.38 9.73
CA GLU A 340 -1.60 3.54 10.38
C GLU A 340 -0.31 3.54 9.54
N LEU A 341 0.83 3.86 10.16
CA LEU A 341 2.14 3.83 9.52
C LEU A 341 2.93 2.64 10.04
N ARG A 342 3.15 1.64 9.16
CA ARG A 342 4.08 0.55 9.44
C ARG A 342 5.51 1.05 9.26
N LEU A 343 6.11 1.41 10.39
CA LEU A 343 7.41 2.09 10.47
C LEU A 343 8.59 1.11 10.49
N THR A 344 8.34 -0.17 10.76
CA THR A 344 9.38 -1.17 10.92
C THR A 344 8.94 -2.54 10.39
N ASP A 345 9.89 -3.23 9.76
CA ASP A 345 9.75 -4.61 9.29
C ASP A 345 11.12 -5.29 9.18
N ASP A 346 11.16 -6.46 8.55
CA ASP A 346 12.39 -7.20 8.31
C ASP A 346 13.38 -6.44 7.42
N GLU A 347 12.88 -5.67 6.45
CA GLU A 347 13.66 -5.00 5.41
C GLU A 347 13.89 -3.51 5.66
N GLY A 348 13.41 -2.98 6.79
CA GLY A 348 13.64 -1.58 7.07
C GLY A 348 13.13 -1.08 8.42
N TRP A 349 13.89 -0.18 9.00
CA TRP A 349 13.52 0.63 10.16
C TRP A 349 13.39 2.09 9.72
N ARG A 350 12.21 2.70 9.81
CA ARG A 350 11.91 3.96 9.11
C ARG A 350 11.63 5.17 10.01
N ILE A 351 12.07 5.13 11.28
CA ILE A 351 11.89 6.26 12.19
C ILE A 351 13.14 6.47 13.06
N GLU A 352 13.58 7.72 13.17
CA GLU A 352 14.69 8.10 14.07
C GLU A 352 14.26 7.95 15.53
N ILE A 353 15.07 7.22 16.31
CA ILE A 353 14.92 7.07 17.76
C ILE A 353 16.16 7.67 18.46
N PRO A 354 16.03 8.80 19.15
CA PRO A 354 17.15 9.45 19.84
C PRO A 354 17.88 8.50 20.78
N GLY A 355 19.21 8.37 20.59
CA GLY A 355 20.07 7.50 21.36
C GLY A 355 20.21 6.05 20.84
N LEU A 356 19.58 5.75 19.68
CA LEU A 356 19.72 4.50 18.94
C LEU A 356 20.01 4.78 17.45
N PRO A 357 21.16 5.44 17.12
CA PRO A 357 21.45 5.83 15.76
C PRO A 357 21.57 4.63 14.79
N GLU A 358 22.00 3.46 15.30
CA GLU A 358 22.17 2.25 14.49
C GLU A 358 20.87 1.80 13.82
N LEU A 359 19.71 2.15 14.40
CA LEU A 359 18.40 1.88 13.77
C LEU A 359 18.22 2.56 12.42
N THR A 360 18.83 3.74 12.23
CA THR A 360 18.76 4.50 10.96
C THR A 360 20.04 4.41 10.14
N GLU A 361 21.19 4.25 10.78
CA GLU A 361 22.48 4.09 10.11
C GLU A 361 22.61 2.72 9.42
N VAL A 362 22.09 1.66 10.04
CA VAL A 362 22.09 0.27 9.53
C VAL A 362 20.69 -0.15 9.09
N GLY A 363 19.71 -0.08 10.01
CA GLY A 363 18.36 -0.61 9.79
C GLY A 363 17.54 0.11 8.73
N ALA A 364 17.89 1.35 8.34
CA ALA A 364 17.21 2.10 7.30
C ALA A 364 17.96 2.12 5.96
N GLN A 365 19.04 1.37 5.84
CA GLN A 365 19.87 1.29 4.65
C GLN A 365 19.86 -0.13 4.10
N ARG A 366 19.79 -0.29 2.78
CA ARG A 366 19.89 -1.57 2.06
C ARG A 366 20.91 -1.47 0.94
N GLY A 367 21.55 -2.55 0.62
CA GLY A 367 22.48 -2.63 -0.49
C GLY A 367 23.41 -3.83 -0.39
N TYR A 368 24.39 -3.90 -1.28
CA TYR A 368 25.40 -4.94 -1.19
C TYR A 368 26.21 -4.79 0.11
N THR A 369 26.28 -5.85 0.85
CA THR A 369 27.06 -5.96 2.10
C THR A 369 27.52 -7.41 2.32
N GLU A 370 28.63 -7.61 3.00
CA GLU A 370 29.16 -8.94 3.31
C GLU A 370 28.67 -9.45 4.68
N ASP A 371 28.43 -8.56 5.65
CA ASP A 371 28.20 -8.89 7.06
C ASP A 371 27.02 -8.18 7.72
N GLU A 372 26.33 -7.29 7.01
CA GLU A 372 25.20 -6.49 7.49
C GLU A 372 25.50 -5.59 8.72
N LEU A 373 26.75 -5.19 8.90
CA LEU A 373 27.13 -4.28 10.00
C LEU A 373 26.95 -2.79 9.63
N ASP A 374 26.89 -2.48 8.34
CA ASP A 374 26.74 -1.12 7.80
C ASP A 374 25.36 -0.89 7.15
N LYS A 375 24.71 -1.93 6.68
CA LYS A 375 23.38 -1.91 6.04
C LYS A 375 22.79 -3.31 5.93
N LEU A 376 21.50 -3.39 5.68
CA LEU A 376 20.81 -4.64 5.36
C LEU A 376 21.11 -5.10 3.94
N ILE A 377 20.99 -6.40 3.68
CA ILE A 377 21.08 -6.95 2.32
C ILE A 377 19.98 -6.42 1.40
N PRO A 378 20.17 -6.46 0.06
CA PRO A 378 19.16 -6.02 -0.89
C PRO A 378 17.86 -6.79 -0.79
N ALA A 379 16.73 -6.08 -0.85
CA ALA A 379 15.39 -6.66 -0.87
C ALA A 379 14.47 -5.87 -1.81
N TYR A 380 13.47 -6.53 -2.38
CA TYR A 380 12.41 -5.93 -3.20
C TYR A 380 12.91 -4.95 -4.29
N GLY A 381 14.03 -5.32 -4.93
CA GLY A 381 14.57 -4.55 -6.03
C GLY A 381 15.36 -3.30 -5.65
N SER A 382 15.84 -3.20 -4.40
CA SER A 382 16.64 -2.06 -3.95
C SER A 382 18.00 -1.90 -4.64
N GLY A 383 18.50 -2.95 -5.33
CA GLY A 383 19.78 -2.90 -6.06
C GLY A 383 21.02 -2.85 -5.18
N ALA A 384 22.16 -2.51 -5.79
CA ALA A 384 23.49 -2.55 -5.17
C ALA A 384 23.66 -1.54 -4.02
N VAL A 385 23.12 -0.34 -4.17
CA VAL A 385 23.35 0.79 -3.26
C VAL A 385 22.08 1.30 -2.58
N GLY A 386 20.98 0.52 -2.64
CA GLY A 386 19.70 0.90 -2.06
C GLY A 386 19.05 2.11 -2.72
N LEU A 387 19.36 2.35 -3.99
CA LEU A 387 18.72 3.39 -4.79
C LEU A 387 17.21 3.15 -4.89
N LYS A 388 16.48 4.18 -5.32
CA LYS A 388 15.03 4.18 -5.35
C LYS A 388 14.46 4.21 -3.92
N ASN A 389 13.52 3.33 -3.57
CA ASN A 389 12.82 3.35 -2.28
C ASN A 389 13.44 2.40 -1.23
N GLY A 390 14.65 1.86 -1.46
CA GLY A 390 15.32 0.97 -0.53
C GLY A 390 15.79 1.64 0.74
N ASN A 391 16.29 2.87 0.65
CA ASN A 391 16.88 3.64 1.73
C ASN A 391 15.99 4.79 2.18
N GLY A 392 16.10 5.15 3.45
CA GLY A 392 15.44 6.32 4.00
C GLY A 392 14.72 6.06 5.32
N TYR A 393 14.45 7.14 6.02
CA TYR A 393 13.69 7.14 7.27
C TYR A 393 13.07 8.53 7.53
N LEU A 394 12.10 8.59 8.41
CA LEU A 394 11.54 9.81 8.94
C LEU A 394 12.39 10.29 10.11
N SER A 395 12.97 11.48 10.00
CA SER A 395 13.59 12.12 11.16
C SER A 395 12.55 12.41 12.25
N LYS A 396 12.99 12.58 13.49
CA LYS A 396 12.11 13.05 14.59
C LYS A 396 11.32 14.30 14.16
N LYS A 397 11.95 15.22 13.44
CA LYS A 397 11.30 16.43 12.91
C LYS A 397 10.23 16.09 11.88
N ASP A 398 10.55 15.23 10.91
CA ASP A 398 9.59 14.84 9.86
C ASP A 398 8.35 14.17 10.43
N PHE A 399 8.55 13.24 11.38
CA PHE A 399 7.43 12.55 12.01
C PHE A 399 6.52 13.52 12.79
N LYS A 400 7.10 14.46 13.54
CA LYS A 400 6.34 15.52 14.24
C LYS A 400 5.56 16.41 13.28
N GLU A 401 6.15 16.78 12.14
CA GLU A 401 5.46 17.57 11.11
C GLU A 401 4.29 16.78 10.50
N ILE A 402 4.43 15.46 10.29
CA ILE A 402 3.34 14.58 9.86
C ILE A 402 2.20 14.59 10.90
N LEU A 403 2.51 14.44 12.19
CA LEU A 403 1.49 14.42 13.25
C LEU A 403 0.67 15.72 13.29
N VAL A 404 1.34 16.86 13.26
CA VAL A 404 0.68 18.18 13.24
C VAL A 404 -0.16 18.36 11.98
N TYR A 405 0.34 17.89 10.84
CA TYR A 405 -0.37 17.99 9.56
C TYR A 405 -1.63 17.12 9.55
N ALA A 406 -1.51 15.87 9.99
CA ALA A 406 -2.61 14.93 10.10
C ALA A 406 -3.73 15.44 11.03
N ASP A 407 -3.37 15.96 12.21
CA ASP A 407 -4.33 16.54 13.17
C ASP A 407 -5.11 17.72 12.56
N LYS A 408 -4.43 18.62 11.84
CA LYS A 408 -5.10 19.71 11.10
C LYS A 408 -6.12 19.18 10.09
N LEU A 409 -5.87 18.04 9.48
CA LEU A 409 -6.76 17.38 8.51
C LEU A 409 -7.85 16.52 9.15
N GLY A 410 -7.80 16.28 10.46
CA GLY A 410 -8.72 15.40 11.17
C GLY A 410 -8.40 13.92 11.02
N VAL A 411 -7.17 13.58 10.65
CA VAL A 411 -6.69 12.20 10.51
C VAL A 411 -5.77 11.88 11.68
N LYS A 412 -6.06 10.78 12.39
CA LYS A 412 -5.27 10.28 13.51
C LYS A 412 -4.20 9.33 12.98
N VAL A 413 -2.94 9.53 13.39
CA VAL A 413 -1.83 8.66 13.02
C VAL A 413 -1.67 7.58 14.08
N ILE A 414 -1.52 6.32 13.66
CA ILE A 414 -1.21 5.17 14.52
C ILE A 414 0.19 4.68 14.11
N PRO A 415 1.21 4.81 14.98
CA PRO A 415 2.52 4.25 14.69
C PRO A 415 2.50 2.74 14.93
N GLN A 416 3.02 1.96 13.97
CA GLN A 416 3.22 0.53 14.09
C GLN A 416 4.71 0.21 14.19
N ILE A 417 5.09 -0.49 15.26
CA ILE A 417 6.43 -1.02 15.50
C ILE A 417 6.29 -2.53 15.68
N SER A 418 6.79 -3.29 14.73
CA SER A 418 6.65 -4.75 14.73
C SER A 418 7.43 -5.42 15.85
N PHE A 419 6.77 -6.23 16.68
CA PHE A 419 7.31 -6.96 17.82
C PHE A 419 6.44 -8.18 18.19
N PRO A 420 6.96 -9.40 18.31
CA PRO A 420 8.37 -9.80 18.23
C PRO A 420 8.80 -10.23 16.82
N SER A 421 7.85 -10.40 15.90
CA SER A 421 8.06 -10.79 14.50
C SER A 421 8.31 -9.59 13.60
N HIS A 422 8.71 -9.85 12.35
CA HIS A 422 9.01 -8.78 11.39
C HIS A 422 9.98 -7.73 11.93
N ALA A 423 11.02 -8.20 12.63
CA ALA A 423 11.90 -7.34 13.42
C ALA A 423 13.36 -7.39 12.98
N ARG A 424 13.67 -8.00 11.80
CA ARG A 424 15.04 -8.24 11.36
C ARG A 424 15.86 -6.96 11.27
N ALA A 425 15.30 -5.87 10.70
CA ALA A 425 16.03 -4.61 10.63
C ALA A 425 16.45 -4.08 12.00
N ALA A 426 15.59 -4.20 13.01
CA ALA A 426 15.92 -3.84 14.38
C ALA A 426 16.98 -4.78 14.97
N ILE A 427 16.86 -6.08 14.73
CA ILE A 427 17.82 -7.09 15.22
C ILE A 427 19.20 -6.79 14.65
N LYS A 428 19.35 -6.64 13.33
CA LYS A 428 20.64 -6.34 12.68
C LYS A 428 21.24 -5.01 13.15
N ALA A 429 20.43 -3.98 13.29
CA ALA A 429 20.87 -2.71 13.85
C ALA A 429 21.40 -2.86 15.30
N MET A 430 20.73 -3.67 16.12
CA MET A 430 21.19 -3.90 17.51
C MET A 430 22.36 -4.89 17.61
N GLU A 431 22.53 -5.79 16.65
CA GLU A 431 23.75 -6.61 16.49
C GLU A 431 24.96 -5.73 16.16
N ALA A 432 24.82 -4.81 15.18
CA ALA A 432 25.87 -3.85 14.86
C ALA A 432 26.25 -2.99 16.09
N ARG A 433 25.23 -2.51 16.83
CA ARG A 433 25.45 -1.82 18.12
C ARG A 433 26.16 -2.68 19.14
N TYR A 434 25.77 -3.94 19.30
CA TYR A 434 26.41 -4.88 20.21
C TYR A 434 27.90 -5.00 19.88
N LEU A 435 28.26 -5.26 18.64
CA LEU A 435 29.65 -5.40 18.20
C LEU A 435 30.47 -4.11 18.40
N LYS A 436 29.90 -2.96 18.14
CA LYS A 436 30.53 -1.65 18.37
C LYS A 436 30.94 -1.47 19.84
N PHE A 437 30.09 -1.81 20.79
CA PHE A 437 30.33 -1.59 22.20
C PHE A 437 31.12 -2.73 22.85
N ILE A 438 30.97 -3.98 22.42
CA ILE A 438 31.77 -5.09 22.95
C ILE A 438 33.24 -4.93 22.55
N ASN A 439 33.52 -4.47 21.32
CA ASN A 439 34.87 -4.17 20.85
C ASN A 439 35.54 -2.99 21.60
N SER A 440 34.73 -2.13 22.22
CA SER A 440 35.20 -1.05 23.08
C SER A 440 35.19 -1.41 24.60
N ASN A 441 34.98 -2.69 24.94
CA ASN A 441 34.91 -3.24 26.30
C ASN A 441 33.78 -2.64 27.18
N ASP A 442 32.70 -2.13 26.56
CA ASP A 442 31.54 -1.63 27.28
C ASP A 442 30.38 -2.65 27.20
N ASN A 443 30.50 -3.76 27.91
CA ASN A 443 29.52 -4.85 27.95
C ASN A 443 28.12 -4.37 28.34
N LYS A 444 28.02 -3.39 29.24
CA LYS A 444 26.73 -2.85 29.69
C LYS A 444 25.98 -2.14 28.57
N LYS A 445 26.65 -1.36 27.75
CA LYS A 445 26.03 -0.71 26.58
C LYS A 445 25.78 -1.71 25.46
N ALA A 446 26.67 -2.68 25.24
CA ALA A 446 26.54 -3.72 24.24
C ALA A 446 25.24 -4.52 24.45
N THR A 447 24.98 -5.02 25.65
CA THR A 447 23.83 -5.90 25.92
C THR A 447 22.52 -5.16 26.21
N LYS A 448 22.54 -3.84 26.46
CA LYS A 448 21.39 -3.07 26.96
C LYS A 448 20.13 -3.19 26.08
N TYR A 449 20.30 -3.24 24.77
CA TYR A 449 19.23 -3.25 23.79
C TYR A 449 19.34 -4.43 22.81
N LEU A 450 20.11 -5.45 23.13
CA LEU A 450 20.24 -6.65 22.32
C LEU A 450 18.88 -7.35 22.19
N LEU A 451 18.54 -7.77 20.98
CA LEU A 451 17.21 -8.30 20.65
C LEU A 451 17.17 -9.80 20.42
N ASN A 452 18.31 -10.41 20.15
CA ASN A 452 18.42 -11.84 19.85
C ASN A 452 19.36 -12.56 20.84
N ASP A 453 19.10 -13.84 21.01
CA ASP A 453 19.97 -14.81 21.70
C ASP A 453 20.88 -15.49 20.66
N PHE A 454 22.17 -15.15 20.65
CA PHE A 454 23.14 -15.70 19.68
C PHE A 454 23.29 -17.23 19.78
N ASP A 455 22.93 -17.80 20.92
CA ASP A 455 23.03 -19.24 21.18
C ASP A 455 21.72 -19.99 20.85
N ASP A 456 20.65 -19.29 20.44
CA ASP A 456 19.42 -19.94 20.05
C ASP A 456 19.62 -20.72 18.73
N LYS A 457 19.43 -22.03 18.79
CA LYS A 457 19.49 -22.96 17.64
C LYS A 457 18.10 -23.39 17.16
N SER A 458 17.08 -22.63 17.47
CA SER A 458 15.72 -22.86 16.99
C SER A 458 15.65 -22.85 15.45
N ILE A 459 14.86 -23.76 14.90
CA ILE A 459 14.69 -23.87 13.44
C ILE A 459 13.27 -23.40 13.12
N TYR A 460 13.20 -22.32 12.40
CA TYR A 460 11.94 -21.78 11.88
C TYR A 460 12.13 -21.09 10.53
N ARG A 461 11.05 -20.80 9.86
CA ARG A 461 11.03 -20.00 8.65
C ARG A 461 9.80 -19.08 8.71
N SER A 462 10.02 -17.77 8.56
CA SER A 462 8.94 -16.79 8.51
C SER A 462 8.17 -16.83 7.17
N ALA A 463 7.05 -16.15 7.06
CA ALA A 463 6.28 -16.05 5.84
C ALA A 463 7.12 -15.47 4.67
N GLN A 464 8.02 -14.52 4.96
CA GLN A 464 8.99 -13.96 4.00
C GLN A 464 10.25 -14.83 3.85
N GLY A 465 10.29 -15.98 4.53
CA GLY A 465 11.36 -16.97 4.41
C GLY A 465 12.57 -16.75 5.32
N TYR A 466 12.59 -15.72 6.16
CA TYR A 466 13.68 -15.47 7.12
C TYR A 466 13.73 -16.51 8.25
N ASN A 467 14.91 -16.65 8.85
CA ASN A 467 15.15 -17.47 10.02
C ASN A 467 15.91 -16.70 11.14
N ASP A 468 16.01 -15.37 11.01
CA ASP A 468 16.74 -14.48 11.91
C ASP A 468 15.98 -13.17 12.23
N ASN A 469 14.64 -13.20 12.08
CA ASN A 469 13.78 -12.03 12.15
C ASN A 469 12.89 -11.96 13.41
N ILE A 470 13.13 -12.84 14.39
CA ILE A 470 12.29 -12.94 15.60
C ILE A 470 13.09 -12.51 16.85
N ILE A 471 12.55 -11.55 17.58
CA ILE A 471 13.11 -11.07 18.83
C ILE A 471 13.02 -12.15 19.92
N CYS A 472 14.07 -12.31 20.72
CA CYS A 472 14.08 -13.24 21.84
C CYS A 472 13.31 -12.66 23.05
N ILE A 473 12.05 -13.03 23.21
CA ILE A 473 11.16 -12.52 24.26
C ILE A 473 11.46 -13.02 25.67
N CYS A 474 12.44 -13.92 25.84
CA CYS A 474 12.87 -14.43 27.13
C CYS A 474 13.89 -13.53 27.82
N MET A 475 14.55 -12.64 27.07
CA MET A 475 15.51 -11.68 27.57
C MET A 475 14.84 -10.44 28.17
N LYS A 476 15.54 -9.67 28.98
CA LYS A 476 15.07 -8.36 29.49
C LYS A 476 15.35 -7.20 28.53
N SER A 477 16.42 -7.31 27.75
CA SER A 477 16.87 -6.26 26.84
C SER A 477 15.85 -5.89 25.75
N PRO A 478 15.08 -6.82 25.13
CA PRO A 478 14.02 -6.49 24.19
C PRO A 478 12.92 -5.58 24.77
N TYR A 479 12.51 -5.81 26.02
CA TYR A 479 11.52 -4.93 26.68
C TYR A 479 12.10 -3.58 27.04
N THR A 480 13.41 -3.53 27.38
CA THR A 480 14.14 -2.26 27.57
C THR A 480 14.20 -1.47 26.26
N PHE A 481 14.44 -2.15 25.14
CA PHE A 481 14.40 -1.58 23.80
C PHE A 481 13.00 -1.08 23.45
N PHE A 482 11.98 -1.92 23.57
CA PHE A 482 10.61 -1.57 23.26
C PHE A 482 10.13 -0.36 24.08
N LYS A 483 10.36 -0.37 25.40
CA LYS A 483 10.04 0.76 26.29
C LYS A 483 10.75 2.05 25.86
N LYS A 484 12.02 1.97 25.42
CA LYS A 484 12.76 3.12 24.89
C LYS A 484 12.10 3.65 23.61
N VAL A 485 11.83 2.80 22.64
CA VAL A 485 11.20 3.18 21.36
C VAL A 485 9.82 3.79 21.58
N PHE A 486 8.96 3.11 22.33
CA PHE A 486 7.61 3.59 22.64
C PHE A 486 7.63 4.95 23.34
N ASN A 487 8.49 5.13 24.35
CA ASN A 487 8.59 6.38 25.08
C ASN A 487 9.08 7.55 24.21
N GLU A 488 10.02 7.31 23.28
CA GLU A 488 10.47 8.37 22.36
C GLU A 488 9.36 8.75 21.36
N ILE A 489 8.62 7.77 20.82
CA ILE A 489 7.48 8.05 19.95
C ILE A 489 6.40 8.81 20.73
N ASN A 490 6.01 8.36 21.91
CA ASN A 490 5.05 9.07 22.77
C ASN A 490 5.50 10.50 23.11
N LYS A 491 6.80 10.69 23.32
CA LYS A 491 7.38 12.03 23.51
C LYS A 491 7.22 12.91 22.26
N MET A 492 7.39 12.36 21.06
CA MET A 492 7.18 13.11 19.81
C MET A 492 5.73 13.61 19.69
N TYR A 493 4.74 12.78 20.07
CA TYR A 493 3.34 13.19 20.15
C TYR A 493 3.14 14.32 21.17
N ASN A 494 3.62 14.15 22.39
CA ASN A 494 3.48 15.17 23.45
C ASN A 494 4.11 16.50 23.05
N GLU A 495 5.27 16.48 22.39
CA GLU A 495 5.95 17.69 21.89
C GLU A 495 5.15 18.44 20.82
N THR A 496 4.21 17.80 20.15
CA THR A 496 3.33 18.41 19.14
C THR A 496 1.97 18.83 19.69
N GLY A 497 1.62 18.41 20.91
CA GLY A 497 0.28 18.57 21.48
C GLY A 497 -0.76 17.61 20.91
N VAL A 498 -0.38 16.70 20.02
CA VAL A 498 -1.24 15.65 19.45
C VAL A 498 -1.27 14.46 20.41
N LYS A 499 -2.46 13.92 20.69
CA LYS A 499 -2.59 12.74 21.58
C LYS A 499 -2.27 11.45 20.84
N LEU A 500 -1.42 10.62 21.41
CA LEU A 500 -1.23 9.22 21.01
C LEU A 500 -2.38 8.39 21.61
N GLU A 501 -3.38 8.02 20.79
CA GLU A 501 -4.53 7.25 21.25
C GLU A 501 -4.31 5.74 21.13
N LYS A 502 -3.70 5.31 20.04
CA LYS A 502 -3.47 3.90 19.68
C LYS A 502 -2.03 3.69 19.26
N PHE A 503 -1.48 2.53 19.60
CA PHE A 503 -0.15 2.09 19.20
C PHE A 503 -0.21 0.64 18.74
N SER A 504 0.25 0.38 17.52
CA SER A 504 0.24 -0.96 16.94
C SER A 504 1.58 -1.66 17.19
N ILE A 505 1.52 -2.87 17.72
CA ILE A 505 2.69 -3.74 17.89
C ILE A 505 2.94 -4.66 16.69
N GLY A 506 2.09 -4.61 15.65
CA GLY A 506 2.10 -5.58 14.56
C GLY A 506 1.81 -6.98 15.07
N ALA A 507 2.86 -7.75 15.35
CA ALA A 507 2.81 -9.08 15.94
C ALA A 507 2.14 -10.16 15.05
N ASP A 508 2.13 -9.89 13.75
CA ASP A 508 1.71 -10.81 12.70
C ASP A 508 2.75 -11.92 12.47
N GLU A 509 2.29 -13.07 12.04
CA GLU A 509 3.09 -14.16 11.46
C GLU A 509 4.29 -14.64 12.30
N VAL A 510 4.16 -14.72 13.61
CA VAL A 510 5.19 -15.35 14.48
C VAL A 510 5.33 -16.82 14.07
N PRO A 511 6.50 -17.28 13.57
CA PRO A 511 6.61 -18.62 13.02
C PRO A 511 6.57 -19.71 14.09
N TYR A 512 6.02 -20.86 13.74
CA TYR A 512 6.15 -22.05 14.57
C TYR A 512 7.62 -22.48 14.68
N GLY A 513 8.03 -22.90 15.85
CA GLY A 513 9.40 -23.39 16.08
C GLY A 513 10.36 -22.38 16.72
N VAL A 514 9.97 -21.10 16.80
CA VAL A 514 10.78 -20.04 17.46
C VAL A 514 11.01 -20.34 18.94
N TRP A 515 12.14 -19.92 19.45
CA TRP A 515 12.57 -20.03 20.85
C TRP A 515 12.73 -21.44 21.43
N LYS A 516 12.33 -22.49 20.72
CA LYS A 516 12.33 -23.89 21.22
C LYS A 516 13.70 -24.41 21.64
N LYS A 517 14.77 -23.92 21.05
CA LYS A 517 16.15 -24.29 21.37
C LYS A 517 16.95 -23.20 22.08
N SER A 518 16.32 -22.06 22.40
CA SER A 518 16.95 -21.02 23.18
C SER A 518 17.19 -21.52 24.61
N LYS A 519 18.45 -21.47 25.04
CA LYS A 519 18.85 -21.81 26.41
C LYS A 519 18.23 -20.87 27.43
N ILE A 520 18.19 -19.57 27.13
CA ILE A 520 17.60 -18.53 27.97
C ILE A 520 16.12 -18.78 28.20
N CYS A 521 15.38 -19.18 27.13
CA CYS A 521 13.95 -19.48 27.24
C CYS A 521 13.71 -20.73 28.08
N LYS A 522 14.50 -21.77 27.88
CA LYS A 522 14.39 -23.02 28.66
C LYS A 522 14.73 -22.81 30.15
N GLU A 523 15.76 -22.04 30.45
CA GLU A 523 16.12 -21.72 31.85
C GLU A 523 14.99 -20.96 32.58
N LYS A 524 14.27 -20.08 31.82
CA LYS A 524 13.23 -19.22 32.41
C LYS A 524 11.86 -19.94 32.51
N PHE A 525 11.51 -20.79 31.56
CA PHE A 525 10.18 -21.37 31.41
C PHE A 525 10.12 -22.92 31.44
N GLY A 526 11.28 -23.55 31.55
CA GLY A 526 11.42 -25.01 31.60
C GLY A 526 11.65 -25.65 30.22
N GLU A 527 12.14 -26.89 30.20
CA GLU A 527 12.43 -27.64 28.95
C GLU A 527 11.19 -27.89 28.08
N ASN A 528 10.00 -28.07 28.67
CA ASN A 528 8.73 -28.32 27.99
C ASN A 528 7.88 -27.07 27.88
N MET A 529 8.51 -25.88 27.70
CA MET A 529 7.79 -24.63 27.59
C MET A 529 6.78 -24.63 26.44
N ASP A 530 5.57 -24.12 26.72
CA ASP A 530 4.55 -23.86 25.72
C ASP A 530 4.79 -22.49 25.09
N VAL A 531 4.97 -22.47 23.78
CA VAL A 531 5.21 -21.24 23.00
C VAL A 531 4.03 -20.26 23.11
N ASN A 532 2.79 -20.74 23.24
CA ASN A 532 1.62 -19.88 23.43
C ASN A 532 1.69 -19.15 24.77
N ASN A 533 2.06 -19.85 25.86
CA ASN A 533 2.24 -19.24 27.17
C ASN A 533 3.40 -18.22 27.19
N LEU A 534 4.48 -18.52 26.48
CA LEU A 534 5.59 -17.58 26.27
C LEU A 534 5.12 -16.29 25.60
N TYR A 535 4.36 -16.44 24.53
CA TYR A 535 3.83 -15.34 23.75
C TYR A 535 2.83 -14.50 24.56
N ASP A 536 1.97 -15.13 25.35
CA ASP A 536 1.03 -14.43 26.24
C ASP A 536 1.77 -13.63 27.34
N ASN A 537 2.87 -14.13 27.89
CA ASN A 537 3.71 -13.35 28.81
C ASN A 537 4.33 -12.13 28.12
N ASN A 538 4.78 -12.29 26.88
CA ASN A 538 5.28 -11.17 26.07
C ASN A 538 4.22 -10.09 25.89
N LEU A 539 2.99 -10.47 25.55
CA LEU A 539 1.90 -9.53 25.37
C LEU A 539 1.57 -8.77 26.66
N ARG A 540 1.64 -9.43 27.82
CA ARG A 540 1.42 -8.77 29.12
C ARG A 540 2.45 -7.69 29.39
N GLU A 541 3.72 -7.96 29.12
CA GLU A 541 4.81 -6.98 29.30
C GLU A 541 4.61 -5.77 28.36
N LEU A 542 4.30 -6.00 27.07
CA LEU A 542 4.05 -4.92 26.10
C LEU A 542 2.82 -4.09 26.48
N PHE A 543 1.73 -4.77 26.87
CA PHE A 543 0.51 -4.12 27.31
C PHE A 543 0.75 -3.24 28.54
N SER A 544 1.50 -3.74 29.53
CA SER A 544 1.85 -2.95 30.71
C SER A 544 2.60 -1.66 30.36
N ILE A 545 3.56 -1.74 29.43
CA ILE A 545 4.37 -0.60 28.99
C ILE A 545 3.48 0.45 28.28
N ILE A 546 2.57 0.00 27.41
CA ILE A 546 1.71 0.88 26.60
C ILE A 546 0.62 1.51 27.48
N LYS A 547 -0.06 0.71 28.32
CA LYS A 547 -1.15 1.15 29.20
C LYS A 547 -0.68 2.15 30.27
N GLU A 548 0.58 2.08 30.71
CA GLU A 548 1.17 3.07 31.63
C GLU A 548 1.01 4.52 31.15
N LYS A 549 0.88 4.73 29.83
CA LYS A 549 0.68 6.04 29.20
C LYS A 549 -0.78 6.30 28.76
N GLY A 550 -1.73 5.43 29.08
CA GLY A 550 -3.12 5.57 28.69
C GLY A 550 -3.38 5.41 27.20
N VAL A 551 -2.53 4.60 26.53
CA VAL A 551 -2.60 4.32 25.09
C VAL A 551 -3.22 2.94 24.88
N THR A 552 -4.10 2.80 23.88
CA THR A 552 -4.70 1.52 23.49
C THR A 552 -3.74 0.73 22.62
N MET A 553 -3.50 -0.53 22.96
CA MET A 553 -2.69 -1.44 22.17
C MET A 553 -3.51 -2.05 21.02
N THR A 554 -2.97 -2.01 19.82
CA THR A 554 -3.54 -2.66 18.62
C THR A 554 -2.52 -3.58 17.96
N GLY A 555 -2.96 -4.45 17.08
CA GLY A 555 -2.10 -5.36 16.31
C GLY A 555 -2.92 -6.33 15.48
N TRP A 556 -2.24 -7.21 14.74
CA TRP A 556 -2.92 -8.16 13.88
C TRP A 556 -3.59 -9.29 14.69
N GLU A 557 -4.61 -9.93 14.13
CA GLU A 557 -5.42 -10.99 14.78
C GLU A 557 -4.59 -12.16 15.32
N ASP A 558 -3.41 -12.40 14.72
CA ASP A 558 -2.47 -13.45 15.10
C ASP A 558 -2.16 -13.48 16.61
N VAL A 559 -2.16 -12.30 17.23
CA VAL A 559 -2.00 -12.14 18.69
C VAL A 559 -2.99 -12.97 19.50
N LEU A 560 -4.21 -13.07 19.01
CA LEU A 560 -5.34 -13.72 19.68
C LEU A 560 -5.56 -15.18 19.25
N LEU A 561 -4.74 -15.69 18.33
CA LEU A 561 -4.87 -17.05 17.81
C LEU A 561 -3.90 -18.02 18.49
N ILE A 562 -4.36 -19.26 18.68
CA ILE A 562 -3.51 -20.34 19.20
C ILE A 562 -2.60 -20.82 18.07
N GLN A 563 -1.31 -20.89 18.34
CA GLN A 563 -0.33 -21.51 17.44
C GLN A 563 -0.25 -23.02 17.67
N SER A 564 -0.24 -23.80 16.59
CA SER A 564 0.00 -25.24 16.63
C SER A 564 1.07 -25.68 15.63
N SER A 565 1.53 -26.93 15.79
CA SER A 565 2.49 -27.55 14.86
C SER A 565 1.91 -27.86 13.48
N GLU A 566 0.59 -27.94 13.38
CA GLU A 566 -0.12 -28.37 12.17
C GLU A 566 -0.52 -27.19 11.28
N SER A 567 -0.63 -26.00 11.86
CA SER A 567 -0.95 -24.78 11.12
C SER A 567 -0.37 -23.56 11.84
N GLN A 568 0.32 -22.69 11.11
CA GLN A 568 0.74 -21.38 11.62
C GLN A 568 -0.47 -20.49 11.98
N HIS A 569 -1.66 -20.87 11.51
CA HIS A 569 -2.90 -20.11 11.63
C HIS A 569 -4.02 -21.02 12.08
N GLU A 570 -3.95 -21.56 13.31
CA GLU A 570 -5.11 -22.27 13.86
C GLU A 570 -6.31 -21.32 13.96
N LYS A 571 -7.47 -21.88 13.63
CA LYS A 571 -8.76 -21.19 13.63
C LYS A 571 -9.34 -20.98 15.04
N LYS A 572 -8.58 -21.26 16.09
CA LYS A 572 -9.01 -21.16 17.49
C LYS A 572 -8.55 -19.84 18.10
N ILE A 573 -9.54 -19.10 18.61
CA ILE A 573 -9.27 -17.87 19.36
C ILE A 573 -8.89 -18.26 20.80
N LYS A 574 -7.89 -17.57 21.35
CA LYS A 574 -7.53 -17.66 22.76
C LYS A 574 -8.63 -17.00 23.60
N THR A 575 -9.42 -17.79 24.30
CA THR A 575 -10.51 -17.31 25.16
C THR A 575 -10.11 -17.23 26.64
N GLU A 576 -9.08 -17.98 27.05
CA GLU A 576 -8.62 -18.06 28.41
C GLU A 576 -7.52 -17.01 28.69
N ASN A 577 -7.64 -16.30 29.83
CA ASN A 577 -6.64 -15.35 30.34
C ASN A 577 -6.39 -14.06 29.50
N PHE A 578 -7.25 -13.74 28.52
CA PHE A 578 -7.09 -12.51 27.74
C PHE A 578 -8.00 -11.40 28.34
N ASN A 579 -7.47 -10.64 29.29
CA ASN A 579 -8.17 -9.51 29.97
C ASN A 579 -7.57 -8.15 29.54
N TYR A 580 -7.13 -8.01 28.30
CA TYR A 580 -6.49 -6.78 27.81
C TYR A 580 -7.43 -6.01 26.89
N GLU A 581 -7.42 -4.69 27.01
CA GLU A 581 -7.98 -3.77 26.03
C GLU A 581 -7.10 -3.79 24.77
N PHE A 582 -7.31 -4.80 23.92
CA PHE A 582 -6.59 -4.98 22.66
C PHE A 582 -7.57 -4.95 21.50
N ILE A 583 -7.23 -4.20 20.44
CA ILE A 583 -8.05 -4.12 19.22
C ILE A 583 -7.34 -4.87 18.10
N PRO A 584 -7.84 -6.05 17.69
CA PRO A 584 -7.30 -6.80 16.57
C PRO A 584 -7.69 -6.18 15.23
N TYR A 585 -6.71 -6.12 14.30
CA TYR A 585 -6.95 -6.00 12.88
C TYR A 585 -7.11 -7.41 12.29
N VAL A 586 -8.31 -7.72 11.81
CA VAL A 586 -8.64 -9.05 11.29
C VAL A 586 -8.46 -9.08 9.79
N TRP A 587 -7.44 -9.80 9.31
CA TRP A 587 -6.94 -9.68 7.95
C TRP A 587 -7.03 -10.95 7.11
N ASN A 588 -6.75 -12.12 7.72
CA ASN A 588 -6.61 -13.38 7.00
C ASN A 588 -7.97 -14.05 6.77
N ASN A 589 -8.62 -13.62 5.71
CA ASN A 589 -9.93 -14.10 5.31
C ASN A 589 -9.96 -14.55 3.84
N THR A 590 -8.89 -15.19 3.39
CA THR A 590 -8.84 -15.81 2.06
C THR A 590 -10.07 -16.70 1.86
N TRP A 591 -10.75 -16.51 0.74
CA TRP A 591 -12.00 -17.23 0.45
C TRP A 591 -11.83 -18.75 0.42
N LYS A 592 -12.74 -19.49 1.04
CA LYS A 592 -12.78 -20.96 1.22
C LYS A 592 -11.76 -21.54 2.20
N GLU A 593 -11.09 -20.72 2.99
CA GLU A 593 -10.18 -21.20 4.02
C GLU A 593 -10.86 -21.38 5.40
N GLY A 594 -12.15 -20.98 5.53
CA GLY A 594 -12.94 -21.14 6.75
C GLY A 594 -12.53 -20.19 7.86
N ARG A 595 -12.03 -18.99 7.50
CA ARG A 595 -11.63 -17.89 8.38
C ARG A 595 -12.34 -16.57 8.05
N GLU A 596 -13.19 -16.58 7.04
CA GLU A 596 -13.86 -15.40 6.52
C GLU A 596 -14.73 -14.70 7.58
N ASP A 597 -15.28 -15.48 8.52
CA ASP A 597 -16.11 -15.01 9.63
C ASP A 597 -15.33 -14.66 10.91
N MET A 598 -14.01 -14.71 10.88
CA MET A 598 -13.17 -14.50 12.06
C MET A 598 -13.46 -13.15 12.74
N ILE A 599 -13.70 -12.11 11.95
CA ILE A 599 -14.07 -10.77 12.45
C ILE A 599 -15.34 -10.82 13.32
N TYR A 600 -16.34 -11.63 12.92
CA TYR A 600 -17.59 -11.77 13.65
C TYR A 600 -17.42 -12.61 14.93
N ARG A 601 -16.56 -13.65 14.87
CA ARG A 601 -16.21 -14.46 16.05
C ARG A 601 -15.55 -13.59 17.11
N PHE A 602 -14.58 -12.74 16.77
CA PHE A 602 -13.97 -11.80 17.72
C PHE A 602 -15.00 -10.81 18.29
N ALA A 603 -15.81 -10.17 17.44
CA ALA A 603 -16.82 -9.23 17.88
C ALA A 603 -17.85 -9.89 18.83
N ASN A 604 -18.28 -11.12 18.53
CA ASN A 604 -19.22 -11.89 19.33
C ASN A 604 -18.64 -12.31 20.69
N LEU A 605 -17.34 -12.52 20.77
CA LEU A 605 -16.61 -12.75 22.03
C LEU A 605 -16.43 -11.46 22.87
N GLY A 606 -16.71 -10.29 22.31
CA GLY A 606 -16.65 -9.02 23.02
C GLY A 606 -15.43 -8.14 22.72
N PHE A 607 -14.56 -8.54 21.79
CA PHE A 607 -13.45 -7.69 21.35
C PHE A 607 -13.96 -6.55 20.48
N GLU A 608 -13.48 -5.34 20.72
CA GLU A 608 -13.53 -4.28 19.71
C GLU A 608 -12.66 -4.70 18.54
N THR A 609 -13.17 -4.63 17.30
CA THR A 609 -12.50 -5.20 16.12
C THR A 609 -12.48 -4.26 14.95
N ILE A 610 -11.45 -4.37 14.11
CA ILE A 610 -11.32 -3.65 12.85
C ILE A 610 -11.14 -4.69 11.74
N MET A 611 -12.01 -4.64 10.72
CA MET A 611 -11.90 -5.52 9.56
C MET A 611 -10.82 -5.00 8.61
N SER A 612 -9.82 -5.80 8.34
CA SER A 612 -8.68 -5.54 7.43
C SER A 612 -8.59 -6.58 6.31
N ASN A 613 -9.72 -6.95 5.75
CA ASN A 613 -9.95 -8.08 4.87
C ASN A 613 -8.98 -8.12 3.67
N SER A 614 -8.10 -9.14 3.61
CA SER A 614 -7.08 -9.25 2.56
C SER A 614 -7.67 -9.52 1.17
N SER A 615 -8.83 -10.19 1.12
CA SER A 615 -9.51 -10.49 -0.15
C SER A 615 -10.43 -9.35 -0.65
N ALA A 616 -10.39 -8.17 -0.01
CA ALA A 616 -11.16 -7.01 -0.45
C ALA A 616 -10.46 -5.66 -0.25
N PHE A 617 -9.57 -5.52 0.75
CA PHE A 617 -9.04 -4.22 1.18
C PHE A 617 -7.51 -4.09 1.06
N TYR A 618 -6.81 -5.11 0.54
CA TYR A 618 -5.37 -5.07 0.26
C TYR A 618 -5.13 -4.55 -1.15
N PHE A 619 -4.64 -3.32 -1.27
CA PHE A 619 -4.42 -2.64 -2.56
C PHE A 619 -3.20 -3.18 -3.31
N ASP A 620 -2.32 -3.88 -2.62
CA ASP A 620 -1.19 -4.60 -3.17
C ASP A 620 -1.55 -5.97 -3.76
N MET A 621 -2.81 -6.40 -3.70
CA MET A 621 -3.27 -7.57 -4.46
C MET A 621 -3.50 -7.19 -5.92
N ALA A 622 -3.18 -8.14 -6.82
CA ALA A 622 -3.44 -7.98 -8.25
C ALA A 622 -4.94 -8.05 -8.53
N ASP A 623 -5.43 -7.17 -9.38
CA ASP A 623 -6.84 -7.16 -9.80
C ASP A 623 -7.17 -8.29 -10.79
N ASN A 624 -6.20 -8.75 -11.58
CA ASN A 624 -6.35 -9.83 -12.55
C ASN A 624 -5.01 -10.52 -12.88
N LYS A 625 -5.04 -11.47 -13.81
CA LYS A 625 -3.88 -12.27 -14.26
C LYS A 625 -2.99 -11.58 -15.29
N ASP A 626 -3.06 -10.26 -15.45
CA ASP A 626 -2.18 -9.57 -16.38
C ASP A 626 -0.72 -9.71 -15.94
N PHE A 627 0.15 -10.13 -16.87
CA PHE A 627 1.57 -10.32 -16.60
C PHE A 627 2.29 -9.03 -16.18
N GLU A 628 1.79 -7.88 -16.60
CA GLU A 628 2.32 -6.57 -16.27
C GLU A 628 1.72 -5.95 -14.99
N ASN A 629 0.85 -6.68 -14.26
CA ASN A 629 0.29 -6.24 -12.99
C ASN A 629 1.34 -6.26 -11.86
N TYR A 630 1.31 -5.23 -11.01
CA TYR A 630 2.26 -5.11 -9.90
C TYR A 630 1.85 -5.82 -8.62
N GLY A 631 0.58 -6.22 -8.48
CA GLY A 631 0.07 -6.78 -7.24
C GLY A 631 0.52 -8.21 -6.95
N LEU A 632 0.40 -8.62 -5.69
CA LEU A 632 0.50 -10.00 -5.22
C LEU A 632 -0.79 -10.78 -5.52
N ASN A 633 -0.83 -12.10 -5.28
CA ASN A 633 -2.03 -12.92 -5.49
C ASN A 633 -2.19 -14.05 -4.47
N TRP A 634 -1.54 -13.95 -3.33
CA TRP A 634 -1.63 -14.98 -2.31
C TRP A 634 -3.04 -15.08 -1.68
N SER A 635 -3.77 -13.95 -1.57
CA SER A 635 -5.17 -13.90 -1.11
C SER A 635 -6.19 -13.99 -2.26
N GLY A 636 -5.74 -14.29 -3.47
CA GLY A 636 -6.56 -14.27 -4.68
C GLY A 636 -6.35 -12.99 -5.51
N TYR A 637 -7.20 -12.81 -6.51
CA TYR A 637 -7.25 -11.55 -7.28
C TYR A 637 -8.33 -10.67 -6.69
N VAL A 638 -7.98 -9.42 -6.37
CA VAL A 638 -8.84 -8.44 -5.69
C VAL A 638 -9.01 -7.23 -6.59
N ASP A 639 -10.17 -7.10 -7.18
CA ASP A 639 -10.49 -5.95 -8.02
C ASP A 639 -11.34 -4.89 -7.27
N TYR A 640 -11.60 -3.77 -7.93
CA TYR A 640 -12.40 -2.69 -7.36
C TYR A 640 -13.83 -3.10 -7.02
N PHE A 641 -14.37 -4.10 -7.74
CA PHE A 641 -15.70 -4.62 -7.50
C PHE A 641 -15.76 -5.39 -6.18
N ASP A 642 -14.74 -6.19 -5.83
CA ASP A 642 -14.68 -6.91 -4.55
C ASP A 642 -14.77 -5.93 -3.37
N THR A 643 -13.99 -4.83 -3.42
CA THR A 643 -14.03 -3.77 -2.39
C THR A 643 -15.39 -3.08 -2.33
N TRP A 644 -15.99 -2.79 -3.49
CA TRP A 644 -17.26 -2.08 -3.55
C TRP A 644 -18.44 -2.95 -3.15
N ALA A 645 -18.46 -4.22 -3.54
CA ALA A 645 -19.60 -5.11 -3.42
C ALA A 645 -19.72 -5.82 -2.05
N ILE A 646 -18.63 -5.90 -1.27
CA ILE A 646 -18.63 -6.54 0.05
C ILE A 646 -19.47 -5.75 1.06
N ASP A 647 -20.25 -6.43 1.93
CA ASP A 647 -20.84 -5.82 3.12
C ASP A 647 -20.04 -6.17 4.37
N PRO A 648 -19.36 -5.22 5.02
CA PRO A 648 -18.53 -5.51 6.17
C PRO A 648 -19.26 -6.13 7.37
N LEU A 649 -20.57 -5.90 7.51
CA LEU A 649 -21.36 -6.48 8.61
C LEU A 649 -22.01 -7.84 8.26
N ASP A 650 -22.02 -8.24 7.00
CA ASP A 650 -22.42 -9.58 6.53
C ASP A 650 -21.79 -9.85 5.17
N ILE A 651 -20.54 -10.31 5.16
CA ILE A 651 -19.75 -10.55 3.93
C ILE A 651 -20.38 -11.59 3.01
N PHE A 652 -21.29 -12.40 3.53
CA PHE A 652 -22.00 -13.43 2.78
C PHE A 652 -23.34 -12.97 2.19
N SER A 653 -23.74 -11.73 2.43
CA SER A 653 -25.04 -11.21 1.96
C SER A 653 -25.12 -10.94 0.46
N ASN A 654 -23.97 -10.87 -0.25
CA ASN A 654 -23.92 -10.64 -1.69
C ASN A 654 -23.77 -11.94 -2.48
N ASN A 655 -24.85 -12.37 -3.16
CA ASN A 655 -24.85 -13.60 -3.94
C ASN A 655 -23.88 -13.58 -5.13
N ALA A 656 -23.64 -12.44 -5.75
CA ALA A 656 -22.68 -12.34 -6.86
C ALA A 656 -21.24 -12.54 -6.40
N LEU A 657 -20.85 -12.00 -5.24
CA LEU A 657 -19.54 -12.27 -4.63
C LEU A 657 -19.41 -13.73 -4.20
N ASN A 658 -20.44 -14.28 -3.58
CA ASN A 658 -20.46 -15.68 -3.18
C ASN A 658 -20.23 -16.60 -4.39
N GLU A 659 -20.88 -16.32 -5.52
CA GLU A 659 -20.70 -17.07 -6.77
C GLU A 659 -19.29 -16.85 -7.36
N LYS A 660 -18.81 -15.59 -7.44
CA LYS A 660 -17.46 -15.24 -7.93
C LYS A 660 -16.38 -16.03 -7.19
N HIS A 661 -16.52 -16.16 -5.86
CA HIS A 661 -15.57 -16.87 -5.01
C HIS A 661 -15.96 -18.35 -4.78
N GLY A 662 -17.04 -18.83 -5.41
CA GLY A 662 -17.50 -20.23 -5.40
C GLY A 662 -17.95 -20.70 -4.02
N LEU A 663 -18.54 -19.83 -3.22
CA LEU A 663 -19.16 -20.13 -1.94
C LEU A 663 -20.56 -20.68 -2.18
N ASN A 664 -20.84 -21.84 -1.66
CA ASN A 664 -22.18 -22.42 -1.71
C ASN A 664 -22.92 -22.23 -0.37
N LYS A 665 -24.23 -22.50 -0.37
CA LYS A 665 -25.11 -22.32 0.78
C LYS A 665 -24.64 -23.13 1.99
N ASP A 666 -24.28 -24.41 1.80
CA ASP A 666 -23.83 -25.30 2.88
C ASP A 666 -22.55 -24.83 3.55
N TYR A 667 -21.67 -24.13 2.79
CA TYR A 667 -20.48 -23.51 3.33
C TYR A 667 -20.82 -22.28 4.17
N ILE A 668 -21.69 -21.40 3.63
CA ILE A 668 -22.07 -20.16 4.28
C ILE A 668 -22.86 -20.42 5.57
N GLU A 669 -23.73 -21.43 5.61
CA GLU A 669 -24.51 -21.81 6.80
C GLU A 669 -23.63 -22.25 8.00
N LYS A 670 -22.38 -22.64 7.75
CA LYS A 670 -21.42 -23.00 8.81
C LYS A 670 -20.65 -21.80 9.36
N MET A 671 -20.72 -20.65 8.69
CA MET A 671 -20.01 -19.45 9.08
C MET A 671 -20.79 -18.66 10.15
N GLU A 672 -20.04 -18.10 11.08
CA GLU A 672 -20.61 -17.25 12.14
C GLU A 672 -20.99 -15.88 11.59
N LYS A 673 -22.14 -15.37 12.00
CA LYS A 673 -22.59 -14.01 11.73
C LYS A 673 -22.46 -13.14 12.98
N ILE A 674 -22.31 -11.83 12.78
CA ILE A 674 -22.28 -10.91 13.90
C ILE A 674 -23.67 -10.85 14.59
N LYS A 675 -23.67 -10.97 15.91
CA LYS A 675 -24.90 -10.86 16.72
C LYS A 675 -25.31 -9.38 16.84
N THR A 676 -26.61 -9.11 16.83
CA THR A 676 -27.15 -7.74 16.83
C THR A 676 -26.65 -6.90 18.02
N ASP A 677 -26.58 -7.48 19.22
CA ASP A 677 -26.07 -6.83 20.44
C ASP A 677 -24.55 -6.62 20.45
N LYS A 678 -23.83 -7.24 19.48
CA LYS A 678 -22.37 -7.20 19.34
C LYS A 678 -21.91 -6.30 18.18
N ILE A 679 -22.82 -5.75 17.37
CA ILE A 679 -22.46 -4.81 16.28
C ILE A 679 -21.64 -3.62 16.79
N LYS A 680 -21.88 -3.18 18.02
CA LYS A 680 -21.11 -2.11 18.67
C LYS A 680 -19.62 -2.41 18.84
N ASN A 681 -19.24 -3.67 18.83
CA ASN A 681 -17.85 -4.12 18.91
C ASN A 681 -17.13 -4.05 17.56
N PHE A 682 -17.87 -3.90 16.46
CA PHE A 682 -17.32 -3.71 15.12
C PHE A 682 -17.07 -2.23 14.90
N LEU A 683 -15.83 -1.76 15.10
CA LEU A 683 -15.46 -0.34 15.00
C LEU A 683 -15.48 0.17 13.56
N GLY A 684 -15.10 -0.67 12.61
CA GLY A 684 -15.04 -0.29 11.20
C GLY A 684 -14.05 -1.09 10.39
N ILE A 685 -13.56 -0.47 9.31
CA ILE A 685 -12.73 -1.13 8.30
C ILE A 685 -11.42 -0.37 8.05
N GLN A 686 -10.39 -1.12 7.66
CA GLN A 686 -9.08 -0.59 7.29
C GLN A 686 -8.61 -1.23 5.98
N SER A 687 -8.15 -0.40 5.05
CA SER A 687 -7.44 -0.87 3.86
C SER A 687 -5.93 -0.80 4.06
N GLN A 688 -5.18 -1.57 3.28
CA GLN A 688 -3.74 -1.69 3.38
C GLN A 688 -3.07 -1.49 2.02
N LEU A 689 -1.89 -0.87 2.04
CA LEU A 689 -0.94 -0.92 0.94
C LEU A 689 0.40 -1.41 1.48
N TRP A 690 0.66 -2.70 1.30
CA TRP A 690 1.96 -3.29 1.51
C TRP A 690 2.87 -2.95 0.34
N THR A 691 4.16 -2.77 0.58
CA THR A 691 5.03 -2.13 -0.41
C THR A 691 6.13 -3.01 -0.99
N GLU A 692 6.03 -4.32 -0.87
CA GLU A 692 7.00 -5.27 -1.43
C GLU A 692 7.19 -5.09 -2.94
N THR A 693 6.09 -4.84 -3.66
CA THR A 693 6.09 -4.65 -5.11
C THR A 693 6.05 -3.18 -5.54
N VAL A 694 5.93 -2.25 -4.60
CA VAL A 694 5.77 -0.81 -4.86
C VAL A 694 7.13 -0.14 -5.03
N ILE A 695 7.77 -0.41 -6.16
CA ILE A 695 9.17 -0.04 -6.44
C ILE A 695 9.40 1.45 -6.75
N ASN A 696 8.35 2.24 -6.97
CA ASN A 696 8.43 3.68 -7.25
C ASN A 696 7.07 4.38 -7.04
N ASN A 697 7.04 5.70 -7.23
CA ASN A 697 5.85 6.51 -7.07
C ASN A 697 4.74 6.21 -8.09
N ASP A 698 5.07 5.85 -9.33
CA ASP A 698 4.06 5.55 -10.36
C ASP A 698 3.30 4.26 -9.99
N VAL A 699 4.00 3.23 -9.51
CA VAL A 699 3.38 2.00 -8.99
C VAL A 699 2.52 2.30 -7.75
N PHE A 700 3.01 3.16 -6.85
CA PHE A 700 2.23 3.60 -5.70
C PHE A 700 0.90 4.23 -6.15
N ASP A 701 0.96 5.18 -7.06
CA ASP A 701 -0.20 5.91 -7.53
C ASP A 701 -1.21 4.97 -8.23
N GLU A 702 -0.70 4.04 -9.05
CA GLU A 702 -1.52 3.02 -9.74
C GLU A 702 -2.28 2.12 -8.77
N LEU A 703 -1.64 1.68 -7.68
CA LEU A 703 -2.26 0.83 -6.66
C LEU A 703 -3.11 1.60 -5.65
N PHE A 704 -2.84 2.88 -5.43
CA PHE A 704 -3.54 3.69 -4.44
C PHE A 704 -4.84 4.30 -5.01
N ILE A 705 -4.79 4.90 -6.20
CA ILE A 705 -5.96 5.49 -6.87
C ILE A 705 -6.35 4.60 -8.07
N PRO A 706 -7.58 4.10 -8.18
CA PRO A 706 -8.81 4.47 -7.45
C PRO A 706 -9.16 3.62 -6.22
N ASN A 707 -8.35 2.65 -5.81
CA ASN A 707 -8.68 1.73 -4.71
C ASN A 707 -9.16 2.45 -3.45
N ILE A 708 -8.43 3.50 -3.02
CA ILE A 708 -8.80 4.27 -1.82
C ILE A 708 -10.14 5.00 -1.98
N VAL A 709 -10.52 5.36 -3.22
CA VAL A 709 -11.81 6.01 -3.50
C VAL A 709 -12.97 5.02 -3.29
N VAL A 710 -12.82 3.82 -3.82
CA VAL A 710 -13.80 2.73 -3.68
C VAL A 710 -13.91 2.28 -2.22
N PHE A 711 -12.78 2.17 -1.53
CA PHE A 711 -12.74 1.85 -0.11
C PHE A 711 -13.43 2.93 0.76
N ALA A 712 -13.21 4.20 0.44
CA ALA A 712 -13.85 5.31 1.15
C ALA A 712 -15.37 5.27 0.99
N GLU A 713 -15.86 4.98 -0.23
CA GLU A 713 -17.29 4.75 -0.47
C GLU A 713 -17.84 3.66 0.45
N LYS A 714 -17.16 2.52 0.56
CA LYS A 714 -17.56 1.40 1.41
C LYS A 714 -17.54 1.74 2.90
N SER A 715 -16.55 2.50 3.35
CA SER A 715 -16.36 2.83 4.77
C SER A 715 -17.33 3.88 5.30
N TRP A 716 -17.86 4.73 4.42
CA TRP A 716 -18.69 5.88 4.77
C TRP A 716 -20.15 5.70 4.46
N SER A 717 -20.49 5.21 3.24
CA SER A 717 -21.85 5.22 2.69
C SER A 717 -22.76 4.20 3.35
N LYS A 718 -24.07 4.42 3.28
CA LYS A 718 -25.07 3.47 3.79
C LYS A 718 -24.93 2.10 3.14
N ARG A 719 -25.41 1.08 3.85
CA ARG A 719 -25.62 -0.24 3.27
C ARG A 719 -26.55 -0.14 2.07
N PRO A 720 -26.16 -0.62 0.88
CA PRO A 720 -27.03 -0.61 -0.30
C PRO A 720 -28.31 -1.42 -0.07
N GLN A 721 -29.44 -0.95 -0.63
CA GLN A 721 -30.73 -1.60 -0.45
C GLN A 721 -30.79 -2.97 -1.11
N TRP A 722 -30.16 -3.14 -2.27
CA TRP A 722 -30.11 -4.41 -2.99
C TRP A 722 -29.49 -5.56 -2.17
N LEU A 723 -28.66 -5.31 -1.16
CA LEU A 723 -28.16 -6.34 -0.25
C LEU A 723 -29.27 -6.96 0.65
N SER A 724 -30.45 -6.35 0.70
CA SER A 724 -31.60 -6.86 1.44
C SER A 724 -32.60 -7.59 0.55
N GLU A 725 -32.33 -7.65 -0.77
CA GLU A 725 -33.16 -8.35 -1.73
C GLU A 725 -32.93 -9.86 -1.64
N ASN A 726 -34.01 -10.64 -1.57
CA ASN A 726 -33.96 -12.08 -1.45
C ASN A 726 -33.88 -12.80 -2.78
N ASP A 727 -34.42 -12.19 -3.85
CA ASP A 727 -34.31 -12.74 -5.21
C ASP A 727 -32.94 -12.46 -5.77
N VAL A 728 -32.19 -13.52 -6.04
CA VAL A 728 -30.80 -13.44 -6.51
C VAL A 728 -30.68 -12.67 -7.85
N ASN A 729 -31.65 -12.80 -8.74
CA ASN A 729 -31.60 -12.14 -10.03
C ASN A 729 -31.89 -10.65 -9.90
N ILE A 730 -32.84 -10.27 -9.05
CA ILE A 730 -33.17 -8.87 -8.77
C ILE A 730 -31.95 -8.24 -8.05
N GLN A 731 -31.39 -8.91 -7.04
CA GLN A 731 -30.20 -8.44 -6.35
C GLN A 731 -29.03 -8.15 -7.30
N LYS A 732 -28.72 -9.11 -8.19
CA LYS A 732 -27.65 -8.94 -9.19
C LYS A 732 -27.94 -7.79 -10.16
N LYS A 733 -29.19 -7.65 -10.62
CA LYS A 733 -29.57 -6.58 -11.53
C LYS A 733 -29.40 -5.21 -10.89
N GLU A 734 -29.95 -4.99 -9.70
CA GLU A 734 -29.86 -3.72 -8.99
C GLU A 734 -28.41 -3.38 -8.61
N MET A 735 -27.64 -4.38 -8.19
CA MET A 735 -26.22 -4.24 -7.92
C MET A 735 -25.44 -3.78 -9.15
N ASN A 736 -25.66 -4.41 -10.32
CA ASN A 736 -24.98 -4.03 -11.56
C ASN A 736 -25.35 -2.62 -12.01
N GLU A 737 -26.62 -2.22 -11.87
CA GLU A 737 -27.06 -0.86 -12.17
C GLU A 737 -26.39 0.19 -11.27
N ASP A 738 -26.22 -0.12 -9.98
CA ASP A 738 -25.52 0.76 -9.03
C ASP A 738 -24.02 0.82 -9.34
N TRP A 739 -23.40 -0.32 -9.68
CA TRP A 739 -22.00 -0.40 -10.08
C TRP A 739 -21.72 0.41 -11.34
N ASP A 740 -22.54 0.24 -12.38
CA ASP A 740 -22.45 0.98 -13.63
C ASP A 740 -22.55 2.50 -13.38
N LYS A 741 -23.47 2.95 -12.52
CA LYS A 741 -23.61 4.37 -12.14
C LYS A 741 -22.41 4.89 -11.37
N PHE A 742 -21.89 4.09 -10.43
CA PHE A 742 -20.73 4.48 -9.62
C PHE A 742 -19.47 4.63 -10.49
N THR A 743 -19.18 3.64 -11.32
CA THR A 743 -17.98 3.64 -12.18
C THR A 743 -18.07 4.68 -13.29
N SER A 744 -19.27 4.94 -13.84
CA SER A 744 -19.48 6.02 -14.80
C SER A 744 -19.20 7.39 -14.17
N PHE A 745 -19.69 7.66 -12.96
CA PHE A 745 -19.36 8.91 -12.26
C PHE A 745 -17.86 9.00 -11.93
N LEU A 746 -17.27 7.90 -11.49
CA LEU A 746 -15.84 7.81 -11.19
C LEU A 746 -15.00 8.21 -12.41
N GLY A 747 -15.24 7.61 -13.57
CA GLY A 747 -14.45 7.85 -14.78
C GLY A 747 -14.73 9.21 -15.45
N HIS A 748 -16.01 9.62 -15.58
CA HIS A 748 -16.36 10.89 -16.23
C HIS A 748 -15.96 12.13 -15.42
N LYS A 749 -15.96 12.05 -14.07
CA LYS A 749 -15.83 13.24 -13.20
C LYS A 749 -14.78 13.09 -12.11
N PHE A 750 -14.84 12.02 -11.33
CA PHE A 750 -14.13 11.97 -10.05
C PHE A 750 -12.63 11.72 -10.18
N LEU A 751 -12.19 10.88 -11.13
CA LEU A 751 -10.76 10.63 -11.35
C LEU A 751 -10.03 11.89 -11.80
N SER A 752 -10.62 12.67 -12.70
CA SER A 752 -10.08 13.98 -13.08
C SER A 752 -10.09 14.97 -11.91
N PHE A 753 -11.15 14.96 -11.09
CA PHE A 753 -11.23 15.80 -9.90
C PHE A 753 -10.11 15.47 -8.91
N ILE A 754 -9.87 14.19 -8.59
CA ILE A 754 -8.85 13.81 -7.62
C ILE A 754 -7.44 14.12 -8.13
N SER A 755 -7.14 13.89 -9.42
CA SER A 755 -5.86 14.25 -10.02
C SER A 755 -5.61 15.76 -10.02
N ASN A 756 -6.63 16.58 -10.27
CA ASN A 756 -6.52 18.04 -10.21
C ASN A 756 -6.35 18.59 -8.77
N ASN A 757 -6.75 17.83 -7.77
CA ASN A 757 -6.79 18.26 -6.37
C ASN A 757 -5.84 17.50 -5.45
N SER A 758 -5.01 16.60 -6.00
CA SER A 758 -3.98 15.87 -5.28
C SER A 758 -2.71 15.78 -6.15
N ASN A 759 -1.64 15.25 -5.57
CA ASN A 759 -0.38 15.01 -6.30
C ASN A 759 -0.29 13.57 -6.82
N PHE A 760 -1.44 12.90 -7.02
CA PHE A 760 -1.51 11.52 -7.50
C PHE A 760 -1.97 11.45 -8.94
N LYS A 761 -1.35 10.53 -9.69
CA LYS A 761 -1.92 9.96 -10.90
C LYS A 761 -2.95 8.89 -10.49
N PHE A 762 -3.64 8.30 -11.44
CA PHE A 762 -4.51 7.16 -11.18
C PHE A 762 -4.28 6.04 -12.19
N HIS A 763 -4.70 4.83 -11.82
CA HIS A 763 -4.62 3.68 -12.70
C HIS A 763 -5.42 3.90 -13.99
N LEU A 764 -4.76 3.70 -15.13
CA LEU A 764 -5.36 3.74 -16.45
C LEU A 764 -5.47 2.30 -16.99
N PRO A 765 -6.65 1.67 -16.89
CA PRO A 765 -6.83 0.28 -17.28
C PRO A 765 -6.67 0.07 -18.78
N LYS A 766 -6.29 -1.14 -19.18
CA LYS A 766 -6.37 -1.58 -20.59
C LYS A 766 -7.83 -1.53 -21.04
N PRO A 767 -8.15 -1.03 -22.26
CA PRO A 767 -9.52 -1.13 -22.78
C PRO A 767 -9.97 -2.59 -22.95
N GLY A 768 -11.23 -2.87 -22.70
CA GLY A 768 -11.89 -4.05 -23.24
C GLY A 768 -12.34 -3.79 -24.67
N GLY A 769 -12.28 -4.81 -25.54
CA GLY A 769 -12.67 -4.60 -26.92
C GLY A 769 -12.99 -5.90 -27.66
N LYS A 770 -13.95 -5.80 -28.58
CA LYS A 770 -14.31 -6.90 -29.49
C LYS A 770 -14.67 -6.39 -30.88
N ILE A 771 -14.54 -7.26 -31.87
CA ILE A 771 -15.00 -6.99 -33.22
C ILE A 771 -16.28 -7.80 -33.42
N PHE A 772 -17.41 -7.10 -33.63
CA PHE A 772 -18.70 -7.70 -33.87
C PHE A 772 -19.31 -7.12 -35.18
N GLN A 773 -19.70 -7.98 -36.13
CA GLN A 773 -20.22 -7.58 -37.47
C GLN A 773 -19.27 -6.57 -38.16
N ASN A 774 -17.96 -6.86 -38.18
CA ASN A 774 -16.90 -5.99 -38.70
C ASN A 774 -16.76 -4.61 -38.00
N LYS A 775 -17.40 -4.40 -36.87
CA LYS A 775 -17.29 -3.16 -36.12
C LYS A 775 -16.45 -3.40 -34.84
N LEU A 776 -15.46 -2.54 -34.63
CA LEU A 776 -14.75 -2.45 -33.36
C LEU A 776 -15.65 -1.80 -32.30
N ILE A 777 -15.80 -2.47 -31.17
CA ILE A 777 -16.53 -1.96 -30.00
C ILE A 777 -15.56 -1.99 -28.80
N LEU A 778 -15.40 -0.83 -28.16
CA LEU A 778 -14.50 -0.68 -26.99
C LEU A 778 -15.27 -0.28 -25.73
N LYS A 779 -14.78 -0.74 -24.59
CA LYS A 779 -15.21 -0.31 -23.25
C LYS A 779 -14.00 0.05 -22.38
N SER A 780 -14.22 0.89 -21.40
CA SER A 780 -13.27 1.16 -20.32
C SER A 780 -13.82 0.65 -18.99
N GLN A 781 -12.93 0.20 -18.09
CA GLN A 781 -13.27 -0.12 -16.70
C GLN A 781 -13.83 1.11 -15.96
N PHE A 782 -13.37 2.31 -16.36
CA PHE A 782 -13.91 3.59 -15.89
C PHE A 782 -14.49 4.34 -17.10
N PRO A 783 -15.81 4.25 -17.35
CA PRO A 783 -16.45 4.96 -18.44
C PRO A 783 -16.20 6.46 -18.38
N GLY A 784 -15.95 7.10 -19.53
CA GLY A 784 -15.56 8.51 -19.59
C GLY A 784 -14.08 8.77 -19.81
N LEU A 785 -13.20 7.76 -19.65
CA LEU A 785 -11.82 7.87 -20.10
C LEU A 785 -11.74 7.93 -21.62
N THR A 786 -10.78 8.71 -22.15
CA THR A 786 -10.56 8.78 -23.60
C THR A 786 -9.95 7.48 -24.10
N LEU A 787 -10.64 6.80 -25.00
CA LEU A 787 -10.14 5.61 -25.68
C LEU A 787 -9.57 6.00 -27.05
N ARG A 788 -8.34 5.57 -27.35
CA ARG A 788 -7.69 5.76 -28.65
C ARG A 788 -7.30 4.42 -29.24
N TYR A 789 -7.30 4.37 -30.57
CA TYR A 789 -6.97 3.16 -31.32
C TYR A 789 -6.08 3.43 -32.52
N SER A 790 -5.41 2.37 -33.00
CA SER A 790 -4.66 2.33 -34.25
C SER A 790 -4.93 1.02 -34.99
N THR A 791 -4.82 1.07 -36.31
CA THR A 791 -4.99 -0.08 -37.22
C THR A 791 -3.72 -0.39 -38.04
N ASP A 792 -2.64 0.35 -37.82
CA ASP A 792 -1.36 0.26 -38.50
C ASP A 792 -0.32 -0.60 -37.76
N GLY A 793 -0.72 -1.26 -36.68
CA GLY A 793 0.16 -2.07 -35.85
C GLY A 793 0.97 -1.30 -34.80
N THR A 794 0.82 0.02 -34.72
CA THR A 794 1.49 0.85 -33.72
C THR A 794 0.68 0.96 -32.42
N ILE A 795 1.35 1.19 -31.28
CA ILE A 795 0.67 1.49 -30.02
C ILE A 795 0.10 2.91 -30.07
N PRO A 796 -1.19 3.11 -29.77
CA PRO A 796 -1.83 4.43 -29.80
C PRO A 796 -1.14 5.45 -28.88
N GLY A 797 -0.80 6.61 -29.43
CA GLY A 797 -0.31 7.80 -28.75
C GLY A 797 -1.41 8.86 -28.57
N VAL A 798 -1.04 10.02 -28.03
CA VAL A 798 -1.94 11.16 -27.79
C VAL A 798 -2.56 11.74 -29.08
N ASP A 799 -1.93 11.53 -30.23
CA ASP A 799 -2.39 12.00 -31.54
C ASP A 799 -3.16 10.92 -32.33
N SER A 800 -3.27 9.69 -31.78
CA SER A 800 -4.01 8.61 -32.42
C SER A 800 -5.51 8.89 -32.43
N LYS A 801 -6.24 8.21 -33.32
CA LYS A 801 -7.69 8.35 -33.49
C LYS A 801 -8.42 8.10 -32.17
N ILE A 802 -9.36 8.99 -31.82
CA ILE A 802 -10.24 8.82 -30.66
C ILE A 802 -11.40 7.91 -31.05
N TYR A 803 -11.75 6.99 -30.17
CA TYR A 803 -12.93 6.14 -30.29
C TYR A 803 -14.15 6.83 -29.64
N PHE A 804 -15.20 7.04 -30.41
CA PHE A 804 -16.48 7.58 -29.93
C PHE A 804 -17.63 6.57 -30.10
N ASP A 805 -17.70 5.91 -31.26
CA ASP A 805 -18.75 5.00 -31.64
C ASP A 805 -18.18 3.76 -32.35
N PRO A 806 -18.94 2.67 -32.51
CA PRO A 806 -18.49 1.48 -33.23
C PRO A 806 -17.99 1.77 -34.64
N ILE A 807 -16.73 1.38 -34.92
CA ILE A 807 -15.98 1.74 -36.13
C ILE A 807 -15.88 0.53 -37.05
N ASP A 808 -16.13 0.74 -38.36
CA ASP A 808 -15.91 -0.31 -39.37
C ASP A 808 -14.41 -0.64 -39.48
N VAL A 809 -14.08 -1.93 -39.32
CA VAL A 809 -12.72 -2.47 -39.39
C VAL A 809 -12.71 -3.72 -40.29
N SER A 810 -13.52 -3.74 -41.33
CA SER A 810 -13.67 -4.88 -42.25
C SER A 810 -12.36 -5.37 -42.85
N ASN A 811 -11.41 -4.45 -43.08
CA ASN A 811 -10.12 -4.71 -43.72
C ASN A 811 -8.99 -4.90 -42.74
N GLU A 812 -9.25 -4.83 -41.41
CA GLU A 812 -8.23 -4.82 -40.38
C GLU A 812 -8.23 -6.14 -39.60
N ASN A 813 -7.04 -6.74 -39.43
CA ASN A 813 -6.91 -7.98 -38.67
C ASN A 813 -6.40 -7.76 -37.24
N ILE A 814 -5.65 -6.68 -37.03
CA ILE A 814 -5.02 -6.35 -35.75
C ILE A 814 -5.25 -4.88 -35.45
N ILE A 815 -5.78 -4.62 -34.27
CA ILE A 815 -6.03 -3.27 -33.76
C ILE A 815 -5.37 -3.16 -32.39
N PHE A 816 -4.78 -1.99 -32.12
CA PHE A 816 -4.36 -1.65 -30.76
C PHE A 816 -5.29 -0.58 -30.19
N ALA A 817 -5.65 -0.73 -28.90
CA ALA A 817 -6.42 0.27 -28.18
C ALA A 817 -5.73 0.61 -26.85
N ARG A 818 -5.94 1.85 -26.37
CA ARG A 818 -5.31 2.38 -25.15
C ARG A 818 -6.18 3.44 -24.50
N SER A 819 -6.27 3.42 -23.15
CA SER A 819 -6.96 4.44 -22.35
C SER A 819 -6.06 5.63 -22.06
N PHE A 820 -6.65 6.83 -22.03
CA PHE A 820 -5.97 8.08 -21.70
C PHE A 820 -6.76 8.89 -20.68
N ASP A 821 -6.05 9.61 -19.82
CA ASP A 821 -6.64 10.62 -18.93
C ASP A 821 -6.82 11.96 -19.64
N SER A 822 -7.37 12.94 -18.93
CA SER A 822 -7.58 14.31 -19.44
C SER A 822 -6.28 15.11 -19.63
N PHE A 823 -5.14 14.62 -19.14
CA PHE A 823 -3.83 15.25 -19.27
C PHE A 823 -3.01 14.65 -20.43
N GLY A 824 -3.54 13.65 -21.11
CA GLY A 824 -2.85 12.94 -22.19
C GLY A 824 -1.90 11.82 -21.73
N ASN A 825 -1.90 11.44 -20.45
CA ASN A 825 -1.19 10.25 -20.01
C ASN A 825 -1.94 9.01 -20.51
N GLY A 826 -1.20 8.05 -21.07
CA GLY A 826 -1.77 6.79 -21.56
C GLY A 826 -1.45 5.61 -20.67
N GLY A 827 -2.42 4.74 -20.43
CA GLY A 827 -2.27 3.45 -19.77
C GLY A 827 -1.52 2.42 -20.63
N LYS A 828 -1.65 1.14 -20.30
CA LYS A 828 -1.12 0.03 -21.11
C LYS A 828 -2.05 -0.23 -22.32
N ALA A 829 -1.46 -0.54 -23.48
CA ALA A 829 -2.24 -0.88 -24.67
C ALA A 829 -2.69 -2.34 -24.65
N ILE A 830 -3.83 -2.61 -25.32
CA ILE A 830 -4.28 -3.97 -25.60
C ILE A 830 -4.31 -4.22 -27.10
N LYS A 831 -4.01 -5.43 -27.50
CA LYS A 831 -4.14 -5.94 -28.86
C LYS A 831 -5.48 -6.60 -29.02
N ILE A 832 -6.23 -6.27 -30.09
CA ILE A 832 -7.52 -6.83 -30.41
C ILE A 832 -7.38 -7.52 -31.78
N ILE A 833 -7.75 -8.77 -31.86
CA ILE A 833 -7.59 -9.59 -33.05
C ILE A 833 -8.99 -9.94 -33.58
N LYS A 834 -9.20 -9.81 -34.90
CA LYS A 834 -10.42 -10.28 -35.56
C LYS A 834 -10.42 -11.81 -35.43
N ASP A 835 -11.51 -12.40 -34.97
CA ASP A 835 -11.66 -13.84 -34.74
C ASP A 835 -11.01 -14.42 -33.46
N GLU A 836 -10.59 -13.60 -32.52
CA GLU A 836 -10.27 -14.05 -31.16
C GLU A 836 -11.59 -14.56 -30.51
N LYS A 837 -11.65 -15.87 -30.15
CA LYS A 837 -12.80 -16.49 -29.49
C LYS A 837 -12.64 -16.49 -27.98
#